data_e61b284e93a5bbc347c3a84fbb0b515f
#
_entry.id   e61b284e93a5bbc347c3a84fbb0b515f
#
_cell.length_a   1.000
_cell.length_b   1.000
_cell.length_c   1.000
_cell.angle_alpha   90.00
_cell.angle_beta   90.00
_cell.angle_gamma   90.00
#
_symmetry.space_group_name_H-M   'P 1'
#
loop_
_entity.id
_entity.type
_entity.pdbx_description
1 polymer ?
#
loop_
_entity_poly.entity_id
_entity_poly.type
_entity_poly.pdbx_seq_one_letter_code
_entity_poly.pdbx_strand_id
1 'polypeptide(L)'
;MMERFSRAVIRHRKAVVALFAALTLLSAACIGQVKVNGDFSDYLPPSTPSTVAINVMDDAFDSDVSNLRVYVQGIDLMQAKELSQTFAARSDVLASEWLGDNLDTSIPLETQNQDTLAKWRDAEGYLFQLTISASNTQEQIESIRADALDAAGATSCAVDGSAALNASIMDSVDKDMAIIMPLAVLVVLLVMAFATTSFLHPVIALAAIGAAIVMNIGSNIIQGEVSSVTQMVGAVLQLAVSMDYSIVLLTNYSHATREFTDPEEACVRAMTRSLPVVASSAAVTFFGFLSLTFMQFLIGRDMGIVLAKGIVLSFLSITLLMPCLLHMLRRPTAKLEHRPFLPSFSKFARACRAVAVPALVLAIAVAAPAFVAQDMTKFNYGSSKNIAETAQVKVDQQTIDGRFGEEQTWVIMVPQEQWGHENALVSKLEALPTTTSVTSYGTVAGSTTPLSLANESDVSALISGGYSRIVLASAIGEEDDTAYDLVEQVRNLCAEEYGDSYHLLGDTVSYYDIRDVATQDMVTVRVASLLAIALVLLIMFRSPSIPAILLFCIEVSIWINLSIPYFMDVSTSYIGFLVIDAVQLGAAVDYSIIFAHKYLRLRESDPGQTPAERARDAITGAAVPILTSSAILMLSTLGIYLFSSSPMVQELGMLICRGALIADLIIFTVMPTLFLLRDKLLGKMRGGGGRSDGASRVAGGWHAGGSGLRQHGKLAGASRAAGHGKLAKLSQRDGSPAKQHFIPKQFAQR
;
A
#
# COMPACT_ATOMS: atom_id res chain seq x y z
N MET A 1 20.50 -31.66 1.57
CA MET A 1 19.68 -31.24 0.42
C MET A 1 20.01 -29.79 0.00
N MET A 2 19.95 -28.82 0.90
CA MET A 2 20.21 -27.38 0.63
C MET A 2 21.61 -27.11 0.05
N GLU A 3 22.66 -27.74 0.58
CA GLU A 3 24.02 -27.54 0.08
C GLU A 3 24.19 -28.06 -1.36
N ARG A 4 23.57 -29.20 -1.70
CA ARG A 4 23.57 -29.72 -3.08
C ARG A 4 22.85 -28.77 -4.05
N PHE A 5 21.74 -28.19 -3.61
CA PHE A 5 20.99 -27.19 -4.37
C PHE A 5 21.84 -25.93 -4.59
N SER A 6 22.40 -25.35 -3.52
CA SER A 6 23.25 -24.15 -3.61
C SER A 6 24.45 -24.37 -4.53
N ARG A 7 25.10 -25.52 -4.44
CA ARG A 7 26.22 -25.90 -5.31
C ARG A 7 25.78 -26.04 -6.79
N ALA A 8 24.60 -26.58 -7.06
CA ALA A 8 24.07 -26.69 -8.42
C ALA A 8 23.78 -25.29 -9.01
N VAL A 9 23.20 -24.38 -8.24
CA VAL A 9 22.93 -22.99 -8.66
C VAL A 9 24.23 -22.27 -9.04
N ILE A 10 25.25 -22.31 -8.19
CA ILE A 10 26.54 -21.64 -8.46
C ILE A 10 27.28 -22.29 -9.63
N ARG A 11 27.19 -23.61 -9.79
CA ARG A 11 27.77 -24.31 -10.94
C ARG A 11 27.17 -23.84 -12.27
N HIS A 12 25.83 -23.61 -12.31
CA HIS A 12 25.10 -23.19 -13.50
C HIS A 12 24.84 -21.68 -13.55
N ARG A 13 25.62 -20.85 -12.83
CA ARG A 13 25.44 -19.40 -12.66
C ARG A 13 25.19 -18.62 -13.93
N LYS A 14 25.88 -18.97 -15.06
CA LYS A 14 25.70 -18.27 -16.35
C LYS A 14 24.30 -18.54 -16.92
N ALA A 15 23.80 -19.76 -16.81
CA ALA A 15 22.46 -20.14 -17.26
C ALA A 15 21.38 -19.46 -16.39
N VAL A 16 21.58 -19.39 -15.06
CA VAL A 16 20.66 -18.69 -14.16
C VAL A 16 20.59 -17.20 -14.50
N VAL A 17 21.74 -16.52 -14.66
CA VAL A 17 21.77 -15.09 -15.02
C VAL A 17 21.11 -14.86 -16.40
N ALA A 18 21.40 -15.71 -17.39
CA ALA A 18 20.79 -15.60 -18.72
C ALA A 18 19.27 -15.82 -18.69
N LEU A 19 18.79 -16.76 -17.88
CA LEU A 19 17.35 -17.03 -17.70
C LEU A 19 16.66 -15.79 -17.08
N PHE A 20 17.21 -15.24 -15.97
CA PHE A 20 16.63 -14.07 -15.35
C PHE A 20 16.68 -12.84 -16.27
N ALA A 21 17.77 -12.65 -17.02
CA ALA A 21 17.87 -11.57 -18.00
C ALA A 21 16.80 -11.72 -19.10
N ALA A 22 16.61 -12.92 -19.65
CA ALA A 22 15.59 -13.19 -20.67
C ALA A 22 14.16 -12.95 -20.14
N LEU A 23 13.85 -13.42 -18.91
CA LEU A 23 12.55 -13.19 -18.29
C LEU A 23 12.32 -11.71 -18.00
N THR A 24 13.34 -10.99 -17.51
CA THR A 24 13.25 -9.56 -17.26
C THR A 24 12.99 -8.77 -18.54
N LEU A 25 13.71 -9.10 -19.63
CA LEU A 25 13.50 -8.43 -20.94
C LEU A 25 12.10 -8.73 -21.52
N LEU A 26 11.64 -9.97 -21.41
CA LEU A 26 10.29 -10.35 -21.83
C LEU A 26 9.23 -9.57 -21.04
N SER A 27 9.37 -9.54 -19.71
CA SER A 27 8.44 -8.80 -18.84
C SER A 27 8.48 -7.28 -19.10
N ALA A 28 9.67 -6.73 -19.36
CA ALA A 28 9.81 -5.31 -19.71
C ALA A 28 9.06 -4.93 -21.00
N ALA A 29 9.03 -5.84 -21.99
CA ALA A 29 8.25 -5.63 -23.22
C ALA A 29 6.73 -5.67 -23.00
N CYS A 30 6.27 -6.29 -21.91
CA CYS A 30 4.85 -6.39 -21.55
C CYS A 30 4.35 -5.19 -20.70
N ILE A 31 5.24 -4.40 -20.09
CA ILE A 31 4.83 -3.32 -19.15
C ILE A 31 3.87 -2.33 -19.82
N GLY A 32 4.15 -1.89 -21.03
CA GLY A 32 3.30 -0.92 -21.75
C GLY A 32 1.94 -1.46 -22.20
N GLN A 33 1.65 -2.75 -21.98
CA GLN A 33 0.38 -3.39 -22.32
C GLN A 33 -0.49 -3.66 -21.08
N VAL A 34 0.02 -3.39 -19.88
CA VAL A 34 -0.74 -3.52 -18.64
C VAL A 34 -1.70 -2.35 -18.55
N LYS A 35 -3.00 -2.64 -18.45
CA LYS A 35 -4.02 -1.62 -18.23
C LYS A 35 -4.05 -1.25 -16.76
N VAL A 36 -4.15 0.07 -16.51
CA VAL A 36 -4.26 0.62 -15.15
C VAL A 36 -5.58 1.36 -15.06
N ASN A 37 -6.36 1.07 -14.01
CA ASN A 37 -7.66 1.69 -13.77
C ASN A 37 -7.62 2.54 -12.49
N GLY A 38 -8.16 3.76 -12.56
CA GLY A 38 -8.26 4.71 -11.44
C GLY A 38 -9.63 4.80 -10.82
N ASP A 39 -10.66 4.20 -11.44
CA ASP A 39 -12.02 4.22 -10.93
C ASP A 39 -12.20 3.16 -9.82
N PHE A 40 -12.55 3.60 -8.64
CA PHE A 40 -12.75 2.70 -7.50
C PHE A 40 -14.09 1.99 -7.54
N SER A 41 -15.08 2.54 -8.24
CA SER A 41 -16.40 1.93 -8.39
C SER A 41 -16.35 0.61 -9.16
N ASP A 42 -15.41 0.49 -10.12
CA ASP A 42 -15.17 -0.75 -10.90
C ASP A 42 -14.63 -1.90 -10.04
N TYR A 43 -14.12 -1.59 -8.86
CA TYR A 43 -13.59 -2.60 -7.95
C TYR A 43 -14.58 -3.07 -6.89
N LEU A 44 -15.84 -2.62 -6.96
CA LEU A 44 -16.90 -3.19 -6.13
C LEU A 44 -17.20 -4.63 -6.53
N PRO A 45 -17.64 -5.49 -5.58
CA PRO A 45 -18.08 -6.84 -5.92
C PRO A 45 -19.22 -6.80 -6.95
N PRO A 46 -19.25 -7.73 -7.92
CA PRO A 46 -20.34 -7.80 -8.92
C PRO A 46 -21.74 -7.99 -8.32
N SER A 47 -21.81 -8.37 -7.06
CA SER A 47 -23.07 -8.61 -6.32
C SER A 47 -23.57 -7.39 -5.54
N THR A 48 -22.83 -6.29 -5.48
CA THR A 48 -23.28 -5.07 -4.78
C THR A 48 -24.41 -4.40 -5.56
N PRO A 49 -25.39 -3.78 -4.86
CA PRO A 49 -26.53 -3.17 -5.51
C PRO A 49 -26.14 -2.13 -6.56
N SER A 50 -25.15 -1.27 -6.29
CA SER A 50 -24.65 -0.27 -7.22
C SER A 50 -24.00 -0.88 -8.46
N THR A 51 -23.18 -1.92 -8.32
CA THR A 51 -22.56 -2.62 -9.48
C THR A 51 -23.62 -3.30 -10.35
N VAL A 52 -24.63 -3.94 -9.72
CA VAL A 52 -25.75 -4.51 -10.47
C VAL A 52 -26.51 -3.42 -11.21
N ALA A 53 -26.72 -2.26 -10.57
CA ALA A 53 -27.42 -1.13 -11.19
C ALA A 53 -26.64 -0.57 -12.39
N ILE A 54 -25.32 -0.42 -12.30
CA ILE A 54 -24.44 0.01 -13.41
C ILE A 54 -24.57 -0.97 -14.59
N ASN A 55 -24.42 -2.27 -14.35
CA ASN A 55 -24.54 -3.27 -15.41
C ASN A 55 -25.91 -3.27 -16.09
N VAL A 56 -27.00 -3.09 -15.32
CA VAL A 56 -28.36 -2.97 -15.88
C VAL A 56 -28.51 -1.69 -16.71
N MET A 57 -27.89 -0.59 -16.26
CA MET A 57 -27.88 0.67 -16.99
C MET A 57 -27.19 0.52 -18.35
N ASP A 58 -25.98 -0.07 -18.37
CA ASP A 58 -25.19 -0.30 -19.57
C ASP A 58 -25.90 -1.23 -20.58
N ASP A 59 -26.60 -2.26 -20.05
CA ASP A 59 -27.36 -3.20 -20.91
C ASP A 59 -28.66 -2.61 -21.44
N ALA A 60 -29.30 -1.71 -20.69
CA ALA A 60 -30.64 -1.19 -21.02
C ALA A 60 -30.61 0.12 -21.80
N PHE A 61 -29.63 0.98 -21.60
CA PHE A 61 -29.56 2.31 -22.17
C PHE A 61 -28.27 2.50 -22.99
N ASP A 62 -28.40 2.92 -24.24
CA ASP A 62 -27.29 3.22 -25.16
C ASP A 62 -26.55 4.53 -24.82
N SER A 63 -27.10 5.35 -23.91
CA SER A 63 -26.56 6.65 -23.54
C SER A 63 -26.03 6.65 -22.12
N ASP A 64 -24.73 6.85 -21.98
CA ASP A 64 -24.07 7.11 -20.71
C ASP A 64 -24.61 8.42 -20.09
N VAL A 65 -24.51 8.51 -18.77
CA VAL A 65 -24.76 9.75 -18.03
C VAL A 65 -23.58 10.70 -18.27
N SER A 66 -23.85 12.02 -18.30
CA SER A 66 -22.81 13.03 -18.41
C SER A 66 -21.74 12.82 -17.32
N ASN A 67 -20.48 12.74 -17.73
CA ASN A 67 -19.33 12.48 -16.86
C ASN A 67 -18.30 13.61 -16.87
N LEU A 68 -18.62 14.73 -17.58
CA LEU A 68 -17.74 15.90 -17.67
C LEU A 68 -18.57 17.18 -17.68
N ARG A 69 -18.23 18.13 -16.81
CA ARG A 69 -18.80 19.49 -16.80
C ARG A 69 -17.73 20.47 -17.29
N VAL A 70 -18.11 21.34 -18.22
CA VAL A 70 -17.22 22.38 -18.80
C VAL A 70 -17.88 23.73 -18.62
N TYR A 71 -17.29 24.59 -17.80
CA TYR A 71 -17.76 25.96 -17.60
C TYR A 71 -16.82 26.94 -18.28
N VAL A 72 -17.40 27.78 -19.16
CA VAL A 72 -16.64 28.75 -19.96
C VAL A 72 -17.13 30.16 -19.70
N GLN A 73 -16.21 31.04 -19.27
CA GLN A 73 -16.49 32.43 -18.97
C GLN A 73 -16.16 33.35 -20.14
N GLY A 74 -16.89 34.49 -20.24
CA GLY A 74 -16.61 35.55 -21.19
C GLY A 74 -17.22 35.36 -22.55
N ILE A 75 -17.96 34.27 -22.79
CA ILE A 75 -18.65 34.00 -24.06
C ILE A 75 -20.11 34.48 -24.04
N ASP A 76 -20.61 34.86 -25.19
CA ASP A 76 -22.04 35.19 -25.38
C ASP A 76 -22.84 33.95 -25.81
N LEU A 77 -24.16 34.12 -25.94
CA LEU A 77 -25.08 33.04 -26.31
C LEU A 77 -24.77 32.43 -27.70
N MET A 78 -24.32 33.24 -28.67
CA MET A 78 -24.00 32.73 -30.02
C MET A 78 -22.72 31.94 -30.01
N GLN A 79 -21.72 32.40 -29.26
CA GLN A 79 -20.44 31.73 -29.05
C GLN A 79 -20.63 30.42 -28.25
N ALA A 80 -21.52 30.42 -27.25
CA ALA A 80 -21.87 29.21 -26.52
C ALA A 80 -22.55 28.16 -27.43
N LYS A 81 -23.41 28.60 -28.36
CA LYS A 81 -23.99 27.72 -29.35
C LYS A 81 -22.95 27.13 -30.32
N GLU A 82 -22.01 27.94 -30.79
CA GLU A 82 -20.94 27.50 -31.67
C GLU A 82 -19.99 26.50 -30.95
N LEU A 83 -19.71 26.77 -29.68
CA LEU A 83 -18.88 25.89 -28.85
C LEU A 83 -19.59 24.55 -28.60
N SER A 84 -20.90 24.54 -28.31
CA SER A 84 -21.68 23.30 -28.19
C SER A 84 -21.61 22.45 -29.46
N GLN A 85 -21.69 23.08 -30.64
CA GLN A 85 -21.54 22.37 -31.92
C GLN A 85 -20.12 21.84 -32.12
N THR A 86 -19.10 22.57 -31.64
CA THR A 86 -17.70 22.13 -31.66
C THR A 86 -17.51 20.89 -30.79
N PHE A 87 -18.07 20.88 -29.59
CA PHE A 87 -18.02 19.71 -28.70
C PHE A 87 -18.76 18.51 -29.29
N ALA A 88 -19.98 18.73 -29.85
CA ALA A 88 -20.74 17.66 -30.45
C ALA A 88 -20.11 17.08 -31.74
N ALA A 89 -19.23 17.83 -32.40
CA ALA A 89 -18.52 17.36 -33.59
C ALA A 89 -17.26 16.55 -33.28
N ARG A 90 -16.83 16.49 -32.04
CA ARG A 90 -15.68 15.71 -31.60
C ARG A 90 -16.00 14.21 -31.63
N SER A 91 -15.03 13.43 -32.11
CA SER A 91 -15.17 11.96 -32.17
C SER A 91 -15.07 11.26 -30.81
N ASP A 92 -14.54 11.95 -29.80
CA ASP A 92 -14.33 11.48 -28.43
C ASP A 92 -15.43 11.96 -27.46
N VAL A 93 -16.38 12.78 -27.92
CA VAL A 93 -17.57 13.20 -27.19
C VAL A 93 -18.78 12.43 -27.73
N LEU A 94 -19.41 11.66 -26.85
CA LEU A 94 -20.57 10.82 -27.19
C LEU A 94 -21.87 11.63 -27.16
N ALA A 95 -22.00 12.55 -26.20
CA ALA A 95 -23.13 13.48 -26.08
C ALA A 95 -22.63 14.81 -25.52
N SER A 96 -23.31 15.89 -25.93
CA SER A 96 -23.09 17.26 -25.43
C SER A 96 -24.44 17.89 -25.15
N GLU A 97 -24.65 18.37 -23.94
CA GLU A 97 -25.85 19.07 -23.48
C GLU A 97 -25.50 20.45 -22.96
N TRP A 98 -26.31 21.43 -23.26
CA TRP A 98 -26.12 22.81 -22.84
C TRP A 98 -27.46 23.54 -22.72
N LEU A 99 -27.42 24.85 -22.40
CA LEU A 99 -28.62 25.68 -22.25
C LEU A 99 -29.62 25.55 -23.38
N GLY A 100 -29.17 25.52 -24.67
CA GLY A 100 -30.02 25.52 -25.85
C GLY A 100 -30.76 24.20 -26.08
N ASP A 101 -30.46 23.14 -25.40
CA ASP A 101 -31.19 21.87 -25.45
C ASP A 101 -32.40 21.89 -24.49
N ASN A 102 -32.34 22.76 -23.47
CA ASN A 102 -33.33 22.86 -22.40
C ASN A 102 -34.24 24.10 -22.52
N LEU A 103 -33.77 25.16 -23.21
CA LEU A 103 -34.47 26.41 -23.37
C LEU A 103 -34.41 26.88 -24.83
N ASP A 104 -35.47 27.52 -25.31
CA ASP A 104 -35.54 28.09 -26.66
C ASP A 104 -34.66 29.36 -26.76
N THR A 105 -33.48 29.21 -27.34
CA THR A 105 -32.52 30.31 -27.51
C THR A 105 -32.94 31.40 -28.51
N SER A 106 -34.08 31.23 -29.20
CA SER A 106 -34.70 32.26 -30.09
C SER A 106 -35.58 33.25 -29.34
N ILE A 107 -35.92 32.95 -28.07
CA ILE A 107 -36.74 33.80 -27.18
C ILE A 107 -35.82 34.42 -26.14
N PRO A 108 -36.09 35.70 -25.75
CA PRO A 108 -35.29 36.33 -24.68
C PRO A 108 -35.22 35.48 -23.39
N LEU A 109 -34.02 35.16 -22.93
CA LEU A 109 -33.77 34.26 -21.78
C LEU A 109 -34.43 34.75 -20.50
N GLU A 110 -34.59 36.06 -20.34
CA GLU A 110 -35.24 36.71 -19.18
C GLU A 110 -36.72 36.35 -19.04
N THR A 111 -37.34 35.87 -20.13
CA THR A 111 -38.79 35.52 -20.16
C THR A 111 -39.05 34.03 -19.93
N GLN A 112 -38.01 33.26 -19.87
CA GLN A 112 -38.07 31.79 -19.72
C GLN A 112 -37.90 31.34 -18.26
N ASN A 113 -37.93 30.05 -18.02
CA ASN A 113 -37.73 29.51 -16.66
C ASN A 113 -36.39 29.89 -16.10
N GLN A 114 -36.38 30.72 -15.06
CA GLN A 114 -35.16 31.24 -14.46
C GLN A 114 -34.41 30.17 -13.64
N ASP A 115 -35.11 29.16 -13.10
CA ASP A 115 -34.50 28.06 -12.37
C ASP A 115 -33.73 27.16 -13.34
N THR A 116 -34.28 26.90 -14.54
CA THR A 116 -33.56 26.17 -15.59
C THR A 116 -32.39 26.99 -16.14
N LEU A 117 -32.58 28.30 -16.33
CA LEU A 117 -31.52 29.18 -16.79
C LEU A 117 -30.32 29.18 -15.83
N ALA A 118 -30.59 29.26 -14.52
CA ALA A 118 -29.54 29.30 -13.48
C ALA A 118 -28.69 28.01 -13.42
N LYS A 119 -29.20 26.89 -13.91
CA LYS A 119 -28.44 25.63 -14.00
C LYS A 119 -27.36 25.61 -15.08
N TRP A 120 -27.57 26.39 -16.15
CA TRP A 120 -26.72 26.36 -17.35
C TRP A 120 -25.94 27.65 -17.56
N ARG A 121 -26.31 28.74 -16.88
CA ARG A 121 -25.72 30.06 -17.08
C ARG A 121 -25.70 30.85 -15.79
N ASP A 122 -24.58 31.51 -15.55
CA ASP A 122 -24.48 32.61 -14.58
C ASP A 122 -24.26 33.98 -15.26
N ALA A 123 -23.85 34.99 -14.49
CA ALA A 123 -23.61 36.34 -15.04
C ALA A 123 -22.35 36.40 -15.93
N GLU A 124 -21.46 35.44 -15.84
CA GLU A 124 -20.12 35.49 -16.43
C GLU A 124 -19.90 34.43 -17.54
N GLY A 125 -20.70 33.34 -17.59
CA GLY A 125 -20.43 32.27 -18.54
C GLY A 125 -21.58 31.24 -18.66
N TYR A 126 -21.24 30.14 -19.36
CA TYR A 126 -22.13 29.02 -19.66
C TYR A 126 -21.52 27.70 -19.22
N LEU A 127 -22.38 26.82 -18.72
CA LEU A 127 -22.04 25.43 -18.38
C LEU A 127 -22.44 24.49 -19.53
N PHE A 128 -21.59 23.53 -19.83
CA PHE A 128 -21.81 22.43 -20.76
C PHE A 128 -21.65 21.13 -20.00
N GLN A 129 -22.51 20.17 -20.29
CA GLN A 129 -22.37 18.80 -19.77
C GLN A 129 -22.04 17.88 -20.95
N LEU A 130 -20.92 17.19 -20.85
CA LEU A 130 -20.44 16.31 -21.90
C LEU A 130 -20.41 14.86 -21.39
N THR A 131 -20.70 13.95 -22.28
CA THR A 131 -20.45 12.52 -22.08
C THR A 131 -19.26 12.13 -22.95
N ILE A 132 -18.17 11.72 -22.33
CA ILE A 132 -16.98 11.27 -23.04
C ILE A 132 -16.68 9.81 -22.71
N SER A 133 -15.98 9.09 -23.61
CA SER A 133 -15.74 7.66 -23.44
C SER A 133 -14.84 7.35 -22.24
N ALA A 134 -14.99 6.18 -21.63
CA ALA A 134 -14.28 5.77 -20.41
C ALA A 134 -12.75 5.66 -20.55
N SER A 135 -12.18 5.77 -21.74
CA SER A 135 -10.70 5.74 -21.96
C SER A 135 -10.05 7.12 -21.84
N ASN A 136 -10.46 7.91 -20.87
CA ASN A 136 -10.09 9.31 -20.72
C ASN A 136 -8.63 9.50 -20.35
N THR A 137 -7.93 10.33 -21.08
CA THR A 137 -6.56 10.75 -20.79
C THR A 137 -6.52 12.22 -20.41
N GLN A 138 -5.53 12.62 -19.63
CA GLN A 138 -5.33 14.04 -19.32
C GLN A 138 -5.16 14.89 -20.61
N GLU A 139 -4.54 14.32 -21.65
CA GLU A 139 -4.41 14.98 -22.95
C GLU A 139 -5.76 15.29 -23.59
N GLN A 140 -6.72 14.39 -23.45
CA GLN A 140 -8.10 14.58 -23.96
C GLN A 140 -8.82 15.70 -23.20
N ILE A 141 -8.75 15.70 -21.86
CA ILE A 141 -9.31 16.77 -21.03
C ILE A 141 -8.71 18.14 -21.36
N GLU A 142 -7.36 18.20 -21.51
CA GLU A 142 -6.69 19.44 -21.89
C GLU A 142 -7.04 19.89 -23.34
N SER A 143 -7.30 18.95 -24.23
CA SER A 143 -7.79 19.26 -25.58
C SER A 143 -9.19 19.88 -25.57
N ILE A 144 -10.11 19.33 -24.75
CA ILE A 144 -11.45 19.92 -24.54
C ILE A 144 -11.35 21.32 -23.93
N ARG A 145 -10.47 21.50 -22.95
CA ARG A 145 -10.19 22.81 -22.35
C ARG A 145 -9.62 23.80 -23.38
N ALA A 146 -8.74 23.36 -24.26
CA ALA A 146 -8.16 24.19 -25.31
C ALA A 146 -9.25 24.66 -26.30
N ASP A 147 -10.12 23.74 -26.76
CA ASP A 147 -11.25 24.09 -27.64
C ASP A 147 -12.18 25.11 -26.97
N ALA A 148 -12.43 24.96 -25.66
CA ALA A 148 -13.23 25.92 -24.89
C ALA A 148 -12.57 27.31 -24.81
N LEU A 149 -11.27 27.38 -24.64
CA LEU A 149 -10.50 28.64 -24.55
C LEU A 149 -10.28 29.28 -25.93
N ASP A 150 -10.29 28.52 -27.00
CA ASP A 150 -10.21 29.04 -28.39
C ASP A 150 -11.50 29.71 -28.85
N ALA A 151 -12.63 29.49 -28.12
CA ALA A 151 -13.87 30.17 -28.38
C ALA A 151 -13.69 31.70 -28.26
N ALA A 152 -14.18 32.46 -29.23
CA ALA A 152 -14.03 33.90 -29.25
C ALA A 152 -14.63 34.54 -27.99
N GLY A 153 -13.82 35.31 -27.26
CA GLY A 153 -14.26 35.97 -26.03
C GLY A 153 -14.03 35.16 -24.74
N ALA A 154 -13.69 33.87 -24.85
CA ALA A 154 -13.41 33.06 -23.65
C ALA A 154 -12.27 33.66 -22.81
N THR A 155 -12.51 33.83 -21.51
CA THR A 155 -11.54 34.42 -20.57
C THR A 155 -10.97 33.35 -19.63
N SER A 156 -11.76 32.32 -19.30
CA SER A 156 -11.35 31.18 -18.50
C SER A 156 -12.25 29.98 -18.79
N CYS A 157 -11.72 28.78 -18.48
CA CYS A 157 -12.44 27.53 -18.59
C CYS A 157 -12.14 26.68 -17.36
N ALA A 158 -13.18 26.15 -16.74
CA ALA A 158 -13.10 25.14 -15.67
C ALA A 158 -13.68 23.82 -16.20
N VAL A 159 -13.00 22.72 -15.91
CA VAL A 159 -13.40 21.37 -16.36
C VAL A 159 -13.41 20.42 -15.18
N ASP A 160 -14.55 19.79 -14.93
CA ASP A 160 -14.78 18.94 -13.78
C ASP A 160 -15.65 17.71 -14.18
N GLY A 161 -15.79 16.75 -13.29
CA GLY A 161 -16.56 15.52 -13.45
C GLY A 161 -15.69 14.27 -13.27
N SER A 162 -16.34 13.11 -13.18
CA SER A 162 -15.67 11.82 -12.90
C SER A 162 -14.59 11.49 -13.94
N ALA A 163 -14.81 11.82 -15.20
CA ALA A 163 -13.84 11.65 -16.27
C ALA A 163 -12.56 12.49 -16.07
N ALA A 164 -12.70 13.77 -15.68
CA ALA A 164 -11.57 14.66 -15.40
C ALA A 164 -10.82 14.22 -14.14
N LEU A 165 -11.54 13.76 -13.10
CA LEU A 165 -10.96 13.22 -11.87
C LEU A 165 -10.11 11.98 -12.17
N ASN A 166 -10.67 11.01 -12.91
CA ASN A 166 -9.95 9.79 -13.29
C ASN A 166 -8.71 10.07 -14.14
N ALA A 167 -8.81 10.97 -15.12
CA ALA A 167 -7.68 11.41 -15.94
C ALA A 167 -6.57 12.06 -15.08
N SER A 168 -6.95 12.90 -14.10
CA SER A 168 -6.01 13.54 -13.18
C SER A 168 -5.33 12.54 -12.24
N ILE A 169 -6.05 11.51 -11.76
CA ILE A 169 -5.48 10.42 -10.96
C ILE A 169 -4.41 9.67 -11.77
N MET A 170 -4.72 9.29 -13.03
CA MET A 170 -3.78 8.57 -13.89
C MET A 170 -2.50 9.36 -14.17
N ASP A 171 -2.64 10.64 -14.54
CA ASP A 171 -1.50 11.54 -14.77
C ASP A 171 -0.64 11.71 -13.51
N SER A 172 -1.28 11.77 -12.34
CA SER A 172 -0.60 11.84 -11.05
C SER A 172 0.20 10.58 -10.75
N VAL A 173 -0.35 9.39 -11.05
CA VAL A 173 0.36 8.10 -10.88
C VAL A 173 1.66 8.08 -11.69
N ASP A 174 1.61 8.46 -12.97
CA ASP A 174 2.78 8.44 -13.84
C ASP A 174 3.87 9.44 -13.38
N LYS A 175 3.47 10.65 -13.01
CA LYS A 175 4.37 11.68 -12.47
C LYS A 175 5.00 11.27 -11.16
N ASP A 176 4.21 10.75 -10.25
CA ASP A 176 4.66 10.30 -8.94
C ASP A 176 5.65 9.14 -9.06
N MET A 177 5.36 8.14 -9.92
CA MET A 177 6.26 7.03 -10.17
C MET A 177 7.62 7.48 -10.72
N ALA A 178 7.63 8.50 -11.60
CA ALA A 178 8.87 9.06 -12.16
C ALA A 178 9.77 9.71 -11.08
N ILE A 179 9.22 10.18 -9.98
CA ILE A 179 9.95 10.83 -8.86
C ILE A 179 10.24 9.83 -7.74
N ILE A 180 9.23 9.10 -7.28
CA ILE A 180 9.30 8.26 -6.08
C ILE A 180 10.20 7.05 -6.30
N MET A 181 10.15 6.41 -7.47
CA MET A 181 10.95 5.21 -7.73
C MET A 181 12.46 5.48 -7.74
N PRO A 182 12.99 6.49 -8.46
CA PRO A 182 14.41 6.85 -8.36
C PRO A 182 14.83 7.26 -6.95
N LEU A 183 13.96 7.95 -6.21
CA LEU A 183 14.23 8.34 -4.83
C LEU A 183 14.33 7.11 -3.91
N ALA A 184 13.43 6.15 -4.04
CA ALA A 184 13.47 4.89 -3.28
C ALA A 184 14.75 4.10 -3.60
N VAL A 185 15.15 4.02 -4.86
CA VAL A 185 16.41 3.41 -5.29
C VAL A 185 17.62 4.12 -4.68
N LEU A 186 17.63 5.45 -4.66
CA LEU A 186 18.68 6.25 -4.03
C LEU A 186 18.78 6.00 -2.52
N VAL A 187 17.64 5.98 -1.83
CA VAL A 187 17.57 5.66 -0.39
C VAL A 187 18.16 4.27 -0.11
N VAL A 188 17.77 3.28 -0.89
CA VAL A 188 18.28 1.91 -0.76
C VAL A 188 19.80 1.88 -0.98
N LEU A 189 20.31 2.54 -2.02
CA LEU A 189 21.74 2.62 -2.31
C LEU A 189 22.51 3.23 -1.13
N LEU A 190 22.03 4.34 -0.60
CA LEU A 190 22.68 5.05 0.51
C LEU A 190 22.66 4.21 1.79
N VAL A 191 21.49 3.75 2.22
CA VAL A 191 21.36 3.00 3.48
C VAL A 191 22.18 1.70 3.42
N MET A 192 22.09 0.97 2.32
CA MET A 192 22.89 -0.26 2.16
C MET A 192 24.38 -0.01 2.02
N ALA A 193 24.82 1.11 1.41
CA ALA A 193 26.24 1.47 1.36
C ALA A 193 26.82 1.66 2.77
N PHE A 194 26.04 2.24 3.69
CA PHE A 194 26.44 2.37 5.10
C PHE A 194 26.42 1.04 5.86
N ALA A 195 25.49 0.15 5.52
CA ALA A 195 25.27 -1.10 6.25
C ALA A 195 26.17 -2.26 5.78
N THR A 196 26.63 -2.24 4.54
CA THR A 196 27.45 -3.31 3.94
C THR A 196 28.93 -2.98 3.95
N THR A 197 29.78 -3.92 3.52
CA THR A 197 31.24 -3.80 3.51
C THR A 197 31.83 -3.49 2.14
N SER A 198 31.01 -3.31 1.11
CA SER A 198 31.42 -2.95 -0.24
C SER A 198 30.36 -2.10 -0.92
N PHE A 199 30.75 -1.02 -1.60
CA PHE A 199 29.84 -0.17 -2.39
C PHE A 199 29.17 -0.89 -3.56
N LEU A 200 29.69 -2.06 -3.98
CA LEU A 200 29.05 -2.85 -5.03
C LEU A 200 27.94 -3.77 -4.52
N HIS A 201 27.88 -4.07 -3.23
CA HIS A 201 26.83 -4.89 -2.63
C HIS A 201 25.41 -4.33 -2.85
N PRO A 202 25.15 -3.03 -2.57
CA PRO A 202 23.85 -2.41 -2.87
C PRO A 202 23.45 -2.51 -4.34
N VAL A 203 24.40 -2.30 -5.25
CA VAL A 203 24.13 -2.36 -6.71
C VAL A 203 23.74 -3.78 -7.14
N ILE A 204 24.43 -4.81 -6.63
CA ILE A 204 24.10 -6.21 -6.91
C ILE A 204 22.72 -6.58 -6.34
N ALA A 205 22.40 -6.12 -5.13
CA ALA A 205 21.10 -6.34 -4.51
C ALA A 205 19.98 -5.67 -5.34
N LEU A 206 20.18 -4.40 -5.72
CA LEU A 206 19.24 -3.66 -6.56
C LEU A 206 19.07 -4.28 -7.95
N ALA A 207 20.14 -4.79 -8.56
CA ALA A 207 20.03 -5.49 -9.85
C ALA A 207 19.19 -6.77 -9.74
N ALA A 208 19.31 -7.53 -8.63
CA ALA A 208 18.51 -8.70 -8.40
C ALA A 208 17.05 -8.38 -8.10
N ILE A 209 16.78 -7.39 -7.24
CA ILE A 209 15.41 -6.99 -6.89
C ILE A 209 14.76 -6.21 -8.03
N GLY A 210 15.50 -5.36 -8.73
CA GLY A 210 15.01 -4.65 -9.92
C GLY A 210 14.52 -5.61 -11.01
N ALA A 211 15.26 -6.72 -11.24
CA ALA A 211 14.79 -7.78 -12.13
C ALA A 211 13.46 -8.39 -11.63
N ALA A 212 13.32 -8.62 -10.33
CA ALA A 212 12.07 -9.13 -9.75
C ALA A 212 10.91 -8.15 -9.88
N ILE A 213 11.15 -6.84 -9.69
CA ILE A 213 10.14 -5.78 -9.85
C ILE A 213 9.68 -5.70 -11.30
N VAL A 214 10.59 -5.66 -12.26
CA VAL A 214 10.25 -5.65 -13.70
C VAL A 214 9.46 -6.88 -14.09
N MET A 215 9.85 -8.07 -13.59
CA MET A 215 9.08 -9.30 -13.82
C MET A 215 7.70 -9.25 -13.17
N ASN A 216 7.57 -8.63 -12.00
CA ASN A 216 6.28 -8.48 -11.32
C ASN A 216 5.34 -7.56 -12.10
N ILE A 217 5.78 -6.35 -12.45
CA ILE A 217 4.98 -5.37 -13.19
C ILE A 217 4.60 -5.93 -14.57
N GLY A 218 5.54 -6.45 -15.36
CA GLY A 218 5.24 -6.98 -16.68
C GLY A 218 4.35 -8.20 -16.68
N SER A 219 4.37 -9.03 -15.62
CA SER A 219 3.47 -10.17 -15.49
C SER A 219 2.04 -9.80 -15.06
N ASN A 220 1.77 -8.53 -14.73
CA ASN A 220 0.41 -8.05 -14.45
C ASN A 220 -0.49 -8.12 -15.70
N ILE A 221 0.06 -8.19 -16.90
CA ILE A 221 -0.70 -8.45 -18.14
C ILE A 221 -1.58 -9.71 -18.06
N ILE A 222 -1.19 -10.69 -17.24
CA ILE A 222 -1.96 -11.92 -17.02
C ILE A 222 -3.26 -11.65 -16.23
N GLN A 223 -3.28 -10.59 -15.42
CA GLN A 223 -4.45 -10.16 -14.66
C GLN A 223 -5.42 -9.32 -15.52
N GLY A 224 -4.93 -8.79 -16.65
CA GLY A 224 -5.65 -7.93 -17.58
C GLY A 224 -5.59 -6.47 -17.17
N GLU A 225 -6.01 -6.16 -15.95
CA GLU A 225 -6.10 -4.81 -15.42
C GLU A 225 -5.59 -4.77 -13.98
N VAL A 226 -5.05 -3.63 -13.55
CA VAL A 226 -4.49 -3.41 -12.21
C VAL A 226 -4.91 -2.03 -11.70
N SER A 227 -5.25 -1.90 -10.43
CA SER A 227 -5.60 -0.59 -9.88
C SER A 227 -4.41 0.37 -9.84
N SER A 228 -4.70 1.66 -10.00
CA SER A 228 -3.70 2.75 -9.89
C SER A 228 -2.93 2.71 -8.56
N VAL A 229 -3.61 2.40 -7.48
CA VAL A 229 -3.02 2.25 -6.13
C VAL A 229 -2.05 1.08 -6.09
N THR A 230 -2.44 -0.07 -6.63
CA THR A 230 -1.58 -1.26 -6.72
C THR A 230 -0.34 -0.99 -7.55
N GLN A 231 -0.48 -0.31 -8.67
CA GLN A 231 0.62 0.07 -9.56
C GLN A 231 1.63 0.96 -8.84
N MET A 232 1.16 2.01 -8.16
CA MET A 232 1.99 3.02 -7.51
C MET A 232 2.71 2.46 -6.27
N VAL A 233 1.96 1.84 -5.37
CA VAL A 233 2.48 1.40 -4.08
C VAL A 233 3.21 0.06 -4.17
N GLY A 234 2.74 -0.84 -5.03
CA GLY A 234 3.23 -2.21 -5.12
C GLY A 234 4.72 -2.32 -5.43
N ALA A 235 5.23 -1.53 -6.38
CA ALA A 235 6.64 -1.57 -6.78
C ALA A 235 7.58 -1.06 -5.67
N VAL A 236 7.20 0.02 -4.98
CA VAL A 236 7.99 0.60 -3.87
C VAL A 236 7.98 -0.31 -2.66
N LEU A 237 6.82 -0.88 -2.30
CA LEU A 237 6.72 -1.86 -1.23
C LEU A 237 7.52 -3.13 -1.53
N GLN A 238 7.43 -3.65 -2.76
CA GLN A 238 8.24 -4.80 -3.16
C GLN A 238 9.73 -4.50 -3.01
N LEU A 239 10.20 -3.33 -3.44
CA LEU A 239 11.60 -2.92 -3.27
C LEU A 239 11.99 -2.90 -1.79
N ALA A 240 11.20 -2.20 -0.96
CA ALA A 240 11.52 -1.99 0.45
C ALA A 240 11.50 -3.29 1.26
N VAL A 241 10.45 -4.10 1.13
CA VAL A 241 10.28 -5.37 1.88
C VAL A 241 11.28 -6.44 1.40
N SER A 242 11.58 -6.49 0.09
CA SER A 242 12.51 -7.51 -0.43
C SER A 242 13.98 -7.26 -0.08
N MET A 243 14.34 -6.04 0.33
CA MET A 243 15.72 -5.72 0.73
C MET A 243 16.20 -6.52 1.92
N ASP A 244 15.32 -6.91 2.82
CA ASP A 244 15.61 -7.70 4.02
C ASP A 244 16.28 -9.02 3.68
N TYR A 245 15.79 -9.68 2.66
CA TYR A 245 16.34 -10.94 2.16
C TYR A 245 17.77 -10.77 1.64
N SER A 246 18.05 -9.65 0.96
CA SER A 246 19.37 -9.29 0.45
C SER A 246 20.37 -9.04 1.59
N ILE A 247 19.96 -8.33 2.64
CA ILE A 247 20.79 -8.02 3.81
C ILE A 247 21.20 -9.30 4.54
N VAL A 248 20.26 -10.24 4.73
CA VAL A 248 20.56 -11.54 5.35
C VAL A 248 21.58 -12.33 4.52
N LEU A 249 21.41 -12.37 3.19
CA LEU A 249 22.35 -13.05 2.30
C LEU A 249 23.73 -12.39 2.31
N LEU A 250 23.81 -11.06 2.20
CA LEU A 250 25.08 -10.30 2.21
C LEU A 250 25.83 -10.43 3.53
N THR A 251 25.12 -10.42 4.64
CA THR A 251 25.72 -10.62 5.96
C THR A 251 26.36 -12.01 6.06
N ASN A 252 25.65 -13.05 5.65
CA ASN A 252 26.18 -14.41 5.63
C ASN A 252 27.31 -14.57 4.60
N TYR A 253 27.24 -13.89 3.45
CA TYR A 253 28.32 -13.87 2.46
C TYR A 253 29.59 -13.23 3.02
N SER A 254 29.48 -12.07 3.66
CA SER A 254 30.62 -11.39 4.30
C SER A 254 31.27 -12.22 5.42
N HIS A 255 30.47 -13.02 6.14
CA HIS A 255 31.05 -13.98 7.12
C HIS A 255 31.73 -15.16 6.42
N ALA A 256 31.08 -15.73 5.39
CA ALA A 256 31.60 -16.89 4.67
C ALA A 256 32.91 -16.58 3.92
N THR A 257 33.09 -15.38 3.36
CA THR A 257 34.32 -14.94 2.70
C THR A 257 35.52 -14.78 3.67
N ARG A 258 35.25 -14.61 4.96
CA ARG A 258 36.30 -14.59 6.00
C ARG A 258 36.65 -15.99 6.49
N GLU A 259 35.73 -16.95 6.41
CA GLU A 259 35.91 -18.33 6.85
C GLU A 259 36.53 -19.23 5.76
N PHE A 260 36.20 -18.99 4.50
CA PHE A 260 36.56 -19.83 3.36
C PHE A 260 37.37 -19.05 2.31
N THR A 261 38.50 -19.60 1.90
CA THR A 261 39.40 -19.02 0.88
C THR A 261 38.84 -19.26 -0.54
N ASP A 262 38.09 -20.33 -0.73
CA ASP A 262 37.42 -20.59 -2.04
C ASP A 262 36.14 -19.78 -2.18
N PRO A 263 36.07 -18.87 -3.17
CA PRO A 263 34.89 -18.03 -3.39
C PRO A 263 33.61 -18.81 -3.76
N GLU A 264 33.76 -19.98 -4.39
CA GLU A 264 32.59 -20.83 -4.72
C GLU A 264 32.00 -21.44 -3.43
N GLU A 265 32.86 -21.98 -2.57
CA GLU A 265 32.43 -22.52 -1.27
C GLU A 265 31.86 -21.44 -0.35
N ALA A 266 32.44 -20.23 -0.36
CA ALA A 266 31.89 -19.08 0.38
C ALA A 266 30.47 -18.73 -0.06
N CYS A 267 30.18 -18.69 -1.37
CA CYS A 267 28.84 -18.47 -1.89
C CYS A 267 27.88 -19.61 -1.51
N VAL A 268 28.29 -20.85 -1.65
CA VAL A 268 27.48 -22.02 -1.30
C VAL A 268 27.12 -22.01 0.20
N ARG A 269 28.08 -21.67 1.07
CA ARG A 269 27.82 -21.57 2.51
C ARG A 269 26.92 -20.41 2.88
N ALA A 270 27.11 -19.25 2.26
CA ALA A 270 26.23 -18.10 2.42
C ALA A 270 24.78 -18.44 2.06
N MET A 271 24.56 -19.04 0.87
CA MET A 271 23.23 -19.49 0.46
C MET A 271 22.64 -20.52 1.44
N THR A 272 23.40 -21.54 1.80
CA THR A 272 22.91 -22.60 2.70
C THR A 272 22.50 -22.09 4.07
N ARG A 273 23.22 -21.07 4.60
CA ARG A 273 22.91 -20.43 5.88
C ARG A 273 21.73 -19.43 5.79
N SER A 274 21.57 -18.76 4.65
CA SER A 274 20.55 -17.74 4.46
C SER A 274 19.20 -18.32 4.07
N LEU A 275 19.18 -19.36 3.24
CA LEU A 275 17.97 -19.91 2.64
C LEU A 275 16.85 -20.24 3.63
N PRO A 276 17.08 -20.88 4.80
CA PRO A 276 16.03 -21.18 5.76
C PRO A 276 15.38 -19.91 6.35
N VAL A 277 16.21 -18.90 6.65
CA VAL A 277 15.75 -17.64 7.26
C VAL A 277 14.96 -16.83 6.24
N VAL A 278 15.52 -16.65 5.03
CA VAL A 278 14.86 -15.91 3.95
C VAL A 278 13.58 -16.61 3.50
N ALA A 279 13.57 -17.94 3.40
CA ALA A 279 12.37 -18.69 3.01
C ALA A 279 11.25 -18.58 4.06
N SER A 280 11.59 -18.59 5.35
CA SER A 280 10.60 -18.45 6.42
C SER A 280 10.02 -17.03 6.46
N SER A 281 10.86 -16.01 6.31
CA SER A 281 10.46 -14.61 6.21
C SER A 281 9.56 -14.40 4.97
N ALA A 282 10.03 -14.79 3.79
CA ALA A 282 9.25 -14.67 2.56
C ALA A 282 7.91 -15.42 2.62
N ALA A 283 7.83 -16.57 3.29
CA ALA A 283 6.58 -17.29 3.46
C ALA A 283 5.57 -16.53 4.33
N VAL A 284 6.03 -15.91 5.44
CA VAL A 284 5.15 -15.11 6.30
C VAL A 284 4.61 -13.90 5.56
N THR A 285 5.49 -13.15 4.88
CA THR A 285 5.09 -11.98 4.09
C THR A 285 4.19 -12.35 2.92
N PHE A 286 4.48 -13.47 2.24
CA PHE A 286 3.65 -14.01 1.16
C PHE A 286 2.22 -14.29 1.64
N PHE A 287 2.07 -15.04 2.74
CA PHE A 287 0.74 -15.36 3.27
C PHE A 287 0.05 -14.14 3.89
N GLY A 288 0.81 -13.18 4.43
CA GLY A 288 0.28 -11.89 4.86
C GLY A 288 -0.38 -11.13 3.70
N PHE A 289 0.32 -10.98 2.57
CA PHE A 289 -0.26 -10.33 1.40
C PHE A 289 -1.35 -11.17 0.71
N LEU A 290 -1.19 -12.50 0.69
CA LEU A 290 -2.21 -13.37 0.13
C LEU A 290 -3.54 -13.28 0.90
N SER A 291 -3.53 -12.90 2.18
CA SER A 291 -4.77 -12.71 2.95
C SER A 291 -5.64 -11.58 2.43
N LEU A 292 -5.06 -10.58 1.75
CA LEU A 292 -5.82 -9.53 1.06
C LEU A 292 -6.71 -10.08 -0.06
N THR A 293 -6.41 -11.25 -0.60
CA THR A 293 -7.27 -11.87 -1.63
C THR A 293 -8.61 -12.35 -1.10
N PHE A 294 -8.80 -12.40 0.22
CA PHE A 294 -10.10 -12.68 0.85
C PHE A 294 -11.00 -11.45 0.95
N MET A 295 -10.52 -10.27 0.56
CA MET A 295 -11.36 -9.08 0.47
C MET A 295 -12.44 -9.26 -0.60
N GLN A 296 -13.61 -8.76 -0.31
CA GLN A 296 -14.69 -8.63 -1.28
C GLN A 296 -14.40 -7.45 -2.23
N PHE A 297 -13.85 -6.35 -1.69
CA PHE A 297 -13.42 -5.21 -2.49
C PHE A 297 -12.21 -5.57 -3.35
N LEU A 298 -12.37 -5.51 -4.68
CA LEU A 298 -11.42 -6.10 -5.63
C LEU A 298 -10.04 -5.43 -5.66
N ILE A 299 -9.91 -4.16 -5.23
CA ILE A 299 -8.58 -3.51 -5.09
C ILE A 299 -7.70 -4.28 -4.12
N GLY A 300 -8.25 -4.73 -2.99
CA GLY A 300 -7.49 -5.52 -2.04
C GLY A 300 -7.05 -6.86 -2.60
N ARG A 301 -7.92 -7.52 -3.37
CA ARG A 301 -7.59 -8.77 -4.07
C ARG A 301 -6.48 -8.55 -5.10
N ASP A 302 -6.59 -7.49 -5.90
CA ASP A 302 -5.60 -7.10 -6.90
C ASP A 302 -4.23 -6.86 -6.25
N MET A 303 -4.18 -5.99 -5.24
CA MET A 303 -2.97 -5.69 -4.48
C MET A 303 -2.39 -6.94 -3.80
N GLY A 304 -3.24 -7.78 -3.21
CA GLY A 304 -2.84 -9.03 -2.57
C GLY A 304 -2.10 -9.96 -3.52
N ILE A 305 -2.62 -10.15 -4.74
CA ILE A 305 -2.00 -11.00 -5.77
C ILE A 305 -0.68 -10.38 -6.25
N VAL A 306 -0.66 -9.08 -6.56
CA VAL A 306 0.54 -8.40 -7.08
C VAL A 306 1.67 -8.41 -6.05
N LEU A 307 1.37 -8.11 -4.78
CA LEU A 307 2.37 -8.11 -3.71
C LEU A 307 2.84 -9.52 -3.37
N ALA A 308 1.95 -10.50 -3.24
CA ALA A 308 2.32 -11.89 -2.97
C ALA A 308 3.20 -12.46 -4.10
N LYS A 309 2.82 -12.24 -5.38
CA LYS A 309 3.63 -12.60 -6.54
C LYS A 309 4.99 -11.91 -6.52
N GLY A 310 5.02 -10.62 -6.17
CA GLY A 310 6.23 -9.82 -6.01
C GLY A 310 7.20 -10.42 -4.98
N ILE A 311 6.71 -10.90 -3.84
CA ILE A 311 7.52 -11.58 -2.81
C ILE A 311 8.13 -12.88 -3.34
N VAL A 312 7.35 -13.69 -4.07
CA VAL A 312 7.87 -14.94 -4.67
C VAL A 312 8.98 -14.63 -5.68
N LEU A 313 8.77 -13.67 -6.58
CA LEU A 313 9.76 -13.27 -7.57
C LEU A 313 11.03 -12.70 -6.91
N SER A 314 10.88 -11.89 -5.87
CA SER A 314 12.00 -11.34 -5.08
C SER A 314 12.76 -12.46 -4.35
N PHE A 315 12.06 -13.38 -3.71
CA PHE A 315 12.67 -14.54 -3.06
C PHE A 315 13.50 -15.39 -4.05
N LEU A 316 12.94 -15.68 -5.23
CA LEU A 316 13.65 -16.42 -6.27
C LEU A 316 14.85 -15.65 -6.80
N SER A 317 14.71 -14.36 -7.05
CA SER A 317 15.79 -13.51 -7.53
C SER A 317 16.94 -13.39 -6.52
N ILE A 318 16.63 -13.17 -5.24
CA ILE A 318 17.65 -13.05 -4.19
C ILE A 318 18.32 -14.39 -3.89
N THR A 319 17.58 -15.49 -3.95
CA THR A 319 18.16 -16.81 -3.65
C THR A 319 18.90 -17.43 -4.82
N LEU A 320 18.55 -17.14 -6.08
CA LEU A 320 19.15 -17.72 -7.27
C LEU A 320 20.07 -16.74 -8.02
N LEU A 321 19.56 -15.55 -8.36
CA LEU A 321 20.29 -14.59 -9.19
C LEU A 321 21.40 -13.89 -8.40
N MET A 322 21.09 -13.36 -7.21
CA MET A 322 22.02 -12.54 -6.43
C MET A 322 23.34 -13.27 -6.07
N PRO A 323 23.35 -14.56 -5.62
CA PRO A 323 24.60 -15.29 -5.36
C PRO A 323 25.43 -15.50 -6.63
N CYS A 324 24.76 -15.69 -7.77
CA CYS A 324 25.44 -15.82 -9.06
C CYS A 324 26.13 -14.50 -9.44
N LEU A 325 25.46 -13.36 -9.25
CA LEU A 325 26.05 -12.04 -9.47
C LEU A 325 27.21 -11.74 -8.51
N LEU A 326 27.07 -12.06 -7.21
CA LEU A 326 28.13 -11.92 -6.21
C LEU A 326 29.39 -12.73 -6.59
N HIS A 327 29.20 -13.98 -7.04
CA HIS A 327 30.31 -14.80 -7.50
C HIS A 327 30.97 -14.27 -8.77
N MET A 328 30.18 -13.80 -9.75
CA MET A 328 30.69 -13.26 -11.02
C MET A 328 31.42 -11.93 -10.83
N LEU A 329 30.88 -11.06 -9.96
CA LEU A 329 31.40 -9.71 -9.68
C LEU A 329 32.38 -9.66 -8.49
N ARG A 330 32.86 -10.81 -7.99
CA ARG A 330 33.72 -10.88 -6.80
C ARG A 330 34.98 -10.02 -6.87
N ARG A 331 35.59 -9.91 -8.07
CA ARG A 331 36.83 -9.11 -8.26
C ARG A 331 36.58 -7.61 -8.11
N PRO A 332 35.59 -6.99 -8.79
CA PRO A 332 35.25 -5.59 -8.53
C PRO A 332 34.69 -5.36 -7.12
N THR A 333 33.96 -6.32 -6.53
CA THR A 333 33.45 -6.21 -5.14
C THR A 333 34.60 -6.06 -4.15
N ALA A 334 35.65 -6.89 -4.28
CA ALA A 334 36.83 -6.82 -3.42
C ALA A 334 37.63 -5.51 -3.58
N LYS A 335 37.62 -4.88 -4.77
CA LYS A 335 38.28 -3.58 -5.00
C LYS A 335 37.55 -2.40 -4.35
N LEU A 336 36.23 -2.54 -4.14
CA LEU A 336 35.36 -1.52 -3.56
C LEU A 336 35.02 -1.80 -2.10
N GLU A 337 35.77 -2.69 -1.43
CA GLU A 337 35.58 -2.96 -0.02
C GLU A 337 35.99 -1.76 0.85
N HIS A 338 35.19 -1.50 1.88
CA HIS A 338 35.42 -0.48 2.88
C HIS A 338 35.16 -1.03 4.29
N ARG A 339 35.64 -0.30 5.30
CA ARG A 339 35.35 -0.64 6.70
C ARG A 339 33.86 -0.39 7.00
N PRO A 340 33.22 -1.24 7.82
CA PRO A 340 31.84 -0.99 8.23
C PRO A 340 31.72 0.38 8.91
N PHE A 341 30.75 1.19 8.46
CA PHE A 341 30.50 2.51 9.05
C PHE A 341 29.67 2.43 10.32
N LEU A 342 28.89 1.34 10.48
CA LEU A 342 28.00 1.20 11.63
C LEU A 342 28.78 0.80 12.89
N PRO A 343 28.61 1.54 14.01
CA PRO A 343 29.22 1.23 15.28
C PRO A 343 28.61 -0.02 15.93
N SER A 344 29.26 -0.54 16.99
CA SER A 344 28.66 -1.60 17.79
C SER A 344 27.44 -1.08 18.57
N PHE A 345 26.31 -1.76 18.47
CA PHE A 345 25.05 -1.40 19.13
C PHE A 345 24.95 -1.81 20.60
N SER A 346 26.06 -2.05 21.26
CA SER A 346 26.07 -2.48 22.67
C SER A 346 25.53 -1.40 23.65
N LYS A 347 25.73 -0.11 23.35
CA LYS A 347 25.16 0.99 24.14
C LYS A 347 23.65 1.08 23.89
N PHE A 348 23.20 0.94 22.66
CA PHE A 348 21.80 0.88 22.27
C PHE A 348 21.07 -0.27 22.99
N ALA A 349 21.63 -1.47 22.97
CA ALA A 349 21.07 -2.63 23.66
C ALA A 349 20.93 -2.42 25.18
N ARG A 350 21.87 -1.69 25.81
CA ARG A 350 21.75 -1.32 27.23
C ARG A 350 20.64 -0.33 27.48
N ALA A 351 20.47 0.67 26.62
CA ALA A 351 19.39 1.66 26.70
C ALA A 351 18.01 0.98 26.54
N CYS A 352 17.83 0.16 25.50
CA CYS A 352 16.59 -0.60 25.29
C CYS A 352 16.23 -1.45 26.51
N ARG A 353 17.21 -2.09 27.13
CA ARG A 353 16.99 -2.88 28.35
C ARG A 353 16.62 -2.05 29.58
N ALA A 354 17.17 -0.86 29.72
CA ALA A 354 16.83 0.03 30.86
C ALA A 354 15.35 0.43 30.83
N VAL A 355 14.76 0.62 29.64
CA VAL A 355 13.36 1.01 29.45
C VAL A 355 12.42 -0.18 29.20
N ALA A 356 12.92 -1.42 29.17
CA ALA A 356 12.17 -2.58 28.73
C ALA A 356 10.95 -2.92 29.60
N VAL A 357 11.04 -2.77 30.92
CA VAL A 357 9.91 -3.02 31.82
C VAL A 357 8.88 -1.90 31.75
N PRO A 358 9.24 -0.62 31.86
CA PRO A 358 8.29 0.47 31.60
C PRO A 358 7.62 0.38 30.23
N ALA A 359 8.36 0.04 29.17
CA ALA A 359 7.83 -0.10 27.83
C ALA A 359 6.80 -1.25 27.73
N LEU A 360 7.02 -2.39 28.40
CA LEU A 360 6.04 -3.49 28.44
C LEU A 360 4.76 -3.06 29.16
N VAL A 361 4.88 -2.38 30.32
CA VAL A 361 3.72 -1.89 31.06
C VAL A 361 2.94 -0.89 30.22
N LEU A 362 3.61 0.04 29.55
CA LEU A 362 2.99 1.02 28.67
C LEU A 362 2.31 0.34 27.48
N ALA A 363 2.97 -0.62 26.83
CA ALA A 363 2.40 -1.37 25.70
C ALA A 363 1.11 -2.10 26.09
N ILE A 364 1.08 -2.76 27.27
CA ILE A 364 -0.14 -3.41 27.76
C ILE A 364 -1.23 -2.38 28.11
N ALA A 365 -0.86 -1.25 28.72
CA ALA A 365 -1.83 -0.22 29.10
C ALA A 365 -2.47 0.47 27.88
N VAL A 366 -1.70 0.66 26.80
CA VAL A 366 -2.17 1.32 25.57
C VAL A 366 -2.85 0.34 24.61
N ALA A 367 -2.56 -0.95 24.68
CA ALA A 367 -3.08 -1.95 23.74
C ALA A 367 -4.62 -1.94 23.62
N ALA A 368 -5.33 -1.99 24.75
CA ALA A 368 -6.80 -2.03 24.73
C ALA A 368 -7.43 -0.69 24.26
N PRO A 369 -7.02 0.49 24.75
CA PRO A 369 -7.47 1.76 24.19
C PRO A 369 -7.17 1.92 22.69
N ALA A 370 -5.97 1.52 22.23
CA ALA A 370 -5.59 1.62 20.82
C ALA A 370 -6.43 0.67 19.95
N PHE A 371 -6.69 -0.54 20.42
CA PHE A 371 -7.57 -1.50 19.72
C PHE A 371 -8.97 -0.95 19.51
N VAL A 372 -9.57 -0.30 20.52
CA VAL A 372 -10.91 0.31 20.39
C VAL A 372 -10.86 1.56 19.51
N ALA A 373 -9.84 2.42 19.69
CA ALA A 373 -9.75 3.67 18.97
C ALA A 373 -9.52 3.49 17.46
N GLN A 374 -8.80 2.44 17.02
CA GLN A 374 -8.62 2.17 15.60
C GLN A 374 -9.95 1.90 14.88
N ASP A 375 -10.89 1.21 15.53
CA ASP A 375 -12.20 0.90 14.94
C ASP A 375 -13.19 2.10 15.01
N MET A 376 -12.80 3.19 15.69
CA MET A 376 -13.55 4.45 15.77
C MET A 376 -13.00 5.53 14.81
N THR A 377 -12.01 5.20 14.01
CA THR A 377 -11.43 6.11 13.00
C THR A 377 -12.46 6.38 11.90
N LYS A 378 -12.59 7.64 11.48
CA LYS A 378 -13.44 8.03 10.36
C LYS A 378 -12.74 7.68 9.04
N PHE A 379 -13.50 7.11 8.10
CA PHE A 379 -12.96 6.72 6.80
C PHE A 379 -13.52 7.56 5.67
N ASN A 380 -12.68 7.77 4.65
CA ASN A 380 -13.06 8.28 3.35
C ASN A 380 -13.09 7.13 2.36
N TYR A 381 -14.17 7.02 1.57
CA TYR A 381 -14.40 5.95 0.60
C TYR A 381 -14.31 6.44 -0.84
N GLY A 382 -14.58 7.74 -1.07
CA GLY A 382 -14.63 8.37 -2.38
C GLY A 382 -13.26 8.63 -3.01
N SER A 383 -13.26 8.79 -4.33
CA SER A 383 -12.07 9.09 -5.14
C SER A 383 -11.71 10.57 -5.13
N SER A 384 -12.66 11.47 -4.93
CA SER A 384 -12.44 12.93 -5.01
C SER A 384 -11.49 13.45 -3.92
N LYS A 385 -11.51 12.84 -2.72
CA LYS A 385 -10.56 13.14 -1.63
C LYS A 385 -9.14 12.58 -1.85
N ASN A 386 -8.95 11.80 -2.90
CA ASN A 386 -7.65 11.21 -3.27
C ASN A 386 -6.82 12.11 -4.19
N ILE A 387 -7.36 13.27 -4.57
CA ILE A 387 -6.68 14.28 -5.39
C ILE A 387 -6.32 15.48 -4.51
N ALA A 388 -5.13 16.04 -4.74
CA ALA A 388 -4.66 17.20 -4.00
C ALA A 388 -5.59 18.42 -4.23
N GLU A 389 -5.90 19.17 -3.19
CA GLU A 389 -6.71 20.40 -3.26
C GLU A 389 -6.13 21.46 -4.22
N THR A 390 -4.82 21.37 -4.48
CA THR A 390 -4.11 22.24 -5.44
C THR A 390 -4.13 21.74 -6.88
N ALA A 391 -4.67 20.56 -7.14
CA ALA A 391 -4.78 20.02 -8.50
C ALA A 391 -5.79 20.83 -9.31
N GLN A 392 -5.53 21.01 -10.62
CA GLN A 392 -6.36 21.85 -11.47
C GLN A 392 -7.84 21.40 -11.46
N VAL A 393 -8.08 20.09 -11.51
CA VAL A 393 -9.44 19.54 -11.48
C VAL A 393 -10.19 19.90 -10.19
N LYS A 394 -9.51 19.97 -9.04
CA LYS A 394 -10.15 20.41 -7.77
C LYS A 394 -10.44 21.90 -7.74
N VAL A 395 -9.54 22.71 -8.28
CA VAL A 395 -9.77 24.17 -8.42
C VAL A 395 -10.94 24.43 -9.37
N ASP A 396 -11.03 23.68 -10.45
CA ASP A 396 -12.11 23.77 -11.41
C ASP A 396 -13.45 23.31 -10.80
N GLN A 397 -13.45 22.18 -10.06
CA GLN A 397 -14.61 21.71 -9.31
C GLN A 397 -15.12 22.79 -8.35
N GLN A 398 -14.25 23.36 -7.52
CA GLN A 398 -14.61 24.44 -6.59
C GLN A 398 -15.15 25.67 -7.31
N THR A 399 -14.66 25.97 -8.52
CA THR A 399 -15.13 27.07 -9.34
C THR A 399 -16.53 26.81 -9.86
N ILE A 400 -16.83 25.60 -10.34
CA ILE A 400 -18.15 25.21 -10.86
C ILE A 400 -19.15 25.11 -9.71
N ASP A 401 -18.79 24.41 -8.62
CA ASP A 401 -19.66 24.22 -7.46
C ASP A 401 -19.96 25.52 -6.73
N GLY A 402 -19.00 26.45 -6.69
CA GLY A 402 -19.20 27.78 -6.11
C GLY A 402 -20.20 28.67 -6.87
N ARG A 403 -20.51 28.35 -8.16
CA ARG A 403 -21.41 29.10 -9.02
C ARG A 403 -22.75 28.41 -9.24
N PHE A 404 -22.72 27.10 -9.44
CA PHE A 404 -23.90 26.29 -9.77
C PHE A 404 -24.39 25.45 -8.59
N GLY A 405 -23.61 25.40 -7.50
CA GLY A 405 -23.87 24.57 -6.32
C GLY A 405 -23.25 23.18 -6.44
N GLU A 406 -22.99 22.56 -5.29
CA GLU A 406 -22.69 21.13 -5.24
C GLU A 406 -23.99 20.36 -5.54
N GLU A 407 -23.97 19.50 -6.55
CA GLU A 407 -25.11 18.69 -6.94
C GLU A 407 -24.65 17.26 -7.22
N GLN A 408 -25.28 16.30 -6.55
CA GLN A 408 -25.09 14.88 -6.81
C GLN A 408 -26.25 14.35 -7.64
N THR A 409 -25.93 13.67 -8.74
CA THR A 409 -26.94 13.09 -9.65
C THR A 409 -26.99 11.58 -9.43
N TRP A 410 -28.17 11.07 -9.12
CA TRP A 410 -28.44 9.64 -8.98
C TRP A 410 -29.43 9.17 -10.00
N VAL A 411 -29.28 7.96 -10.48
CA VAL A 411 -30.21 7.34 -11.43
C VAL A 411 -30.93 6.19 -10.74
N ILE A 412 -32.23 6.21 -10.84
CA ILE A 412 -33.11 5.15 -10.34
C ILE A 412 -33.79 4.50 -11.57
N MET A 413 -33.55 3.21 -11.77
CA MET A 413 -34.20 2.44 -12.79
C MET A 413 -35.30 1.58 -12.19
N VAL A 414 -36.49 1.69 -12.70
CA VAL A 414 -37.69 0.96 -12.25
C VAL A 414 -38.31 0.23 -13.42
N PRO A 415 -39.07 -0.88 -13.22
CA PRO A 415 -39.74 -1.58 -14.30
C PRO A 415 -40.71 -0.66 -15.05
N GLN A 416 -40.63 -0.68 -16.40
CA GLN A 416 -41.50 0.06 -17.29
C GLN A 416 -42.98 -0.29 -17.06
N GLU A 417 -43.88 0.60 -17.45
CA GLU A 417 -45.33 0.44 -17.43
C GLU A 417 -46.02 0.49 -16.06
N GLN A 418 -45.30 0.85 -14.99
CA GLN A 418 -45.85 1.03 -13.66
C GLN A 418 -46.03 2.53 -13.30
N TRP A 419 -46.65 3.30 -14.19
CA TRP A 419 -46.76 4.76 -14.09
C TRP A 419 -47.35 5.29 -12.78
N GLY A 420 -48.26 4.53 -12.14
CA GLY A 420 -48.81 4.91 -10.84
C GLY A 420 -47.77 4.90 -9.72
N HIS A 421 -46.94 3.88 -9.67
CA HIS A 421 -45.85 3.76 -8.73
C HIS A 421 -44.71 4.73 -9.01
N GLU A 422 -44.39 4.94 -10.34
CA GLU A 422 -43.40 5.92 -10.75
C GLU A 422 -43.76 7.34 -10.32
N ASN A 423 -44.99 7.78 -10.60
CA ASN A 423 -45.45 9.11 -10.17
C ASN A 423 -45.52 9.27 -8.65
N ALA A 424 -45.87 8.20 -7.92
CA ALA A 424 -45.84 8.21 -6.46
C ALA A 424 -44.41 8.33 -5.92
N LEU A 425 -43.44 7.58 -6.49
CA LEU A 425 -42.03 7.67 -6.14
C LEU A 425 -41.49 9.07 -6.47
N VAL A 426 -41.72 9.59 -7.68
CA VAL A 426 -41.27 10.94 -8.08
C VAL A 426 -41.79 11.99 -7.10
N SER A 427 -43.08 11.97 -6.73
CA SER A 427 -43.63 12.91 -5.76
C SER A 427 -43.01 12.82 -4.37
N LYS A 428 -42.63 11.62 -3.93
CA LYS A 428 -41.92 11.42 -2.67
C LYS A 428 -40.48 11.92 -2.74
N LEU A 429 -39.80 11.73 -3.87
CA LEU A 429 -38.42 12.21 -4.10
C LEU A 429 -38.38 13.74 -4.18
N GLU A 430 -39.35 14.38 -4.85
CA GLU A 430 -39.49 15.84 -4.91
C GLU A 430 -39.76 16.46 -3.51
N ALA A 431 -40.38 15.70 -2.61
CA ALA A 431 -40.64 16.17 -1.25
C ALA A 431 -39.42 16.11 -0.30
N LEU A 432 -38.32 15.51 -0.71
CA LEU A 432 -37.09 15.47 0.09
C LEU A 432 -36.45 16.86 0.12
N PRO A 433 -35.95 17.32 1.30
CA PRO A 433 -35.50 18.71 1.46
C PRO A 433 -34.22 19.04 0.66
N THR A 434 -33.48 18.04 0.27
CA THR A 434 -32.20 18.20 -0.47
C THR A 434 -32.39 18.05 -1.98
N THR A 435 -33.57 17.64 -2.46
CA THR A 435 -33.82 17.44 -3.88
C THR A 435 -33.85 18.76 -4.62
N THR A 436 -33.04 18.88 -5.65
CA THR A 436 -32.98 20.02 -6.57
C THR A 436 -33.92 19.80 -7.77
N SER A 437 -33.92 18.58 -8.32
CA SER A 437 -34.82 18.20 -9.41
C SER A 437 -35.01 16.69 -9.49
N VAL A 438 -36.14 16.28 -10.05
CA VAL A 438 -36.44 14.90 -10.42
C VAL A 438 -36.86 14.89 -11.90
N THR A 439 -36.11 14.22 -12.73
CA THR A 439 -36.39 14.06 -14.15
C THR A 439 -36.83 12.64 -14.42
N SER A 440 -38.05 12.48 -14.95
CA SER A 440 -38.62 11.19 -15.37
C SER A 440 -39.46 11.39 -16.61
N TYR A 441 -39.93 10.32 -17.22
CA TYR A 441 -40.87 10.43 -18.33
C TYR A 441 -42.11 11.24 -17.94
N GLY A 442 -42.63 10.99 -16.74
CA GLY A 442 -43.80 11.70 -16.22
C GLY A 442 -43.57 13.19 -16.00
N THR A 443 -42.39 13.64 -15.64
CA THR A 443 -42.06 15.07 -15.45
C THR A 443 -41.78 15.80 -16.76
N VAL A 444 -41.18 15.13 -17.76
CA VAL A 444 -40.81 15.72 -19.06
C VAL A 444 -42.02 15.72 -20.05
N ALA A 445 -42.62 14.57 -20.28
CA ALA A 445 -43.71 14.41 -21.26
C ALA A 445 -45.08 14.63 -20.65
N GLY A 446 -45.20 14.66 -19.32
CA GLY A 446 -46.46 14.69 -18.58
C GLY A 446 -46.98 13.30 -18.23
N SER A 447 -47.43 13.12 -16.99
CA SER A 447 -47.80 11.83 -16.39
C SER A 447 -48.97 11.09 -17.10
N THR A 448 -49.65 11.74 -18.00
CA THR A 448 -50.80 11.19 -18.79
C THR A 448 -50.49 11.07 -20.27
N THR A 449 -49.33 11.46 -20.75
CA THR A 449 -48.95 11.42 -22.17
C THR A 449 -48.60 9.99 -22.58
N PRO A 450 -49.28 9.39 -23.57
CA PRO A 450 -48.89 8.08 -24.08
C PRO A 450 -47.52 8.14 -24.78
N LEU A 451 -46.71 7.09 -24.64
CA LEU A 451 -45.39 6.98 -25.28
C LEU A 451 -45.41 7.25 -26.81
N SER A 452 -46.51 6.88 -27.48
CA SER A 452 -46.67 7.08 -28.92
C SER A 452 -46.84 8.54 -29.35
N LEU A 453 -47.02 9.46 -28.43
CA LEU A 453 -47.20 10.90 -28.69
C LEU A 453 -45.99 11.73 -28.19
N ALA A 454 -45.06 11.13 -27.46
CA ALA A 454 -43.86 11.81 -27.02
C ALA A 454 -42.77 11.82 -28.10
N ASN A 455 -41.77 12.70 -27.98
CA ASN A 455 -40.62 12.70 -28.86
C ASN A 455 -39.82 11.42 -28.70
N GLU A 456 -39.37 10.84 -29.80
CA GLU A 456 -38.62 9.58 -29.79
C GLU A 456 -37.28 9.71 -29.01
N SER A 457 -36.63 10.88 -29.06
CA SER A 457 -35.42 11.20 -28.29
C SER A 457 -35.68 11.18 -26.78
N ASP A 458 -36.76 11.81 -26.31
CA ASP A 458 -37.09 11.90 -24.90
C ASP A 458 -37.53 10.54 -24.35
N VAL A 459 -38.24 9.76 -25.18
CA VAL A 459 -38.64 8.39 -24.84
C VAL A 459 -37.40 7.50 -24.72
N SER A 460 -36.49 7.49 -25.69
CA SER A 460 -35.32 6.61 -25.71
C SER A 460 -34.31 6.96 -24.59
N ALA A 461 -34.23 8.23 -24.21
CA ALA A 461 -33.39 8.67 -23.12
C ALA A 461 -33.88 8.24 -21.73
N LEU A 462 -35.21 8.12 -21.54
CA LEU A 462 -35.83 7.87 -20.24
C LEU A 462 -36.46 6.48 -20.13
N ILE A 463 -36.70 5.80 -21.24
CA ILE A 463 -37.35 4.48 -21.28
C ILE A 463 -36.60 3.58 -22.26
N SER A 464 -35.95 2.55 -21.78
CA SER A 464 -35.24 1.57 -22.61
C SER A 464 -35.08 0.23 -21.86
N GLY A 465 -34.86 -0.85 -22.61
CA GLY A 465 -34.55 -2.17 -22.05
C GLY A 465 -35.59 -2.75 -21.07
N GLY A 466 -36.82 -2.24 -21.06
CA GLY A 466 -37.85 -2.64 -20.09
C GLY A 466 -37.81 -1.86 -18.76
N TYR A 467 -37.01 -0.81 -18.70
CA TYR A 467 -36.89 0.07 -17.54
C TYR A 467 -37.30 1.50 -17.86
N SER A 468 -37.83 2.21 -16.84
CA SER A 468 -37.96 3.64 -16.79
C SER A 468 -36.88 4.24 -15.94
N ARG A 469 -36.18 5.27 -16.45
CA ARG A 469 -35.06 5.96 -15.80
C ARG A 469 -35.58 7.24 -15.15
N ILE A 470 -35.37 7.34 -13.82
CA ILE A 470 -35.62 8.54 -13.03
C ILE A 470 -34.28 9.11 -12.63
N VAL A 471 -34.01 10.36 -12.96
CA VAL A 471 -32.77 11.06 -12.58
C VAL A 471 -33.11 12.00 -11.43
N LEU A 472 -32.50 11.75 -10.27
CA LEU A 472 -32.60 12.54 -9.05
C LEU A 472 -31.34 13.39 -8.88
N ALA A 473 -31.52 14.71 -8.89
CA ALA A 473 -30.47 15.64 -8.52
C ALA A 473 -30.70 16.18 -7.10
N SER A 474 -29.66 16.15 -6.27
CA SER A 474 -29.72 16.59 -4.87
C SER A 474 -28.56 17.50 -4.51
N ALA A 475 -28.85 18.59 -3.79
CA ALA A 475 -27.86 19.54 -3.28
C ALA A 475 -27.21 19.00 -1.99
N ILE A 476 -26.32 18.03 -2.15
CA ILE A 476 -25.58 17.39 -1.07
C ILE A 476 -24.12 17.23 -1.47
N GLY A 477 -23.23 17.11 -0.48
CA GLY A 477 -21.85 16.72 -0.72
C GLY A 477 -21.72 15.27 -1.23
N GLU A 478 -20.59 14.96 -1.80
CA GLU A 478 -20.31 13.64 -2.40
C GLU A 478 -20.23 12.52 -1.35
N GLU A 479 -19.68 12.83 -0.17
CA GLU A 479 -19.36 11.85 0.87
C GLU A 479 -19.41 12.47 2.27
N ASP A 480 -20.59 12.44 2.88
CA ASP A 480 -20.80 12.82 4.27
C ASP A 480 -21.97 12.01 4.89
N ASP A 481 -22.19 12.17 6.18
CA ASP A 481 -23.26 11.45 6.89
C ASP A 481 -24.65 11.79 6.32
N THR A 482 -24.86 13.04 5.87
CA THR A 482 -26.12 13.49 5.27
C THR A 482 -26.38 12.80 3.93
N ALA A 483 -25.33 12.66 3.12
CA ALA A 483 -25.39 11.98 1.84
C ALA A 483 -25.74 10.48 2.01
N TYR A 484 -25.11 9.83 2.97
CA TYR A 484 -25.38 8.41 3.26
C TYR A 484 -26.77 8.18 3.85
N ASP A 485 -27.25 9.08 4.70
CA ASP A 485 -28.63 9.04 5.20
C ASP A 485 -29.65 9.22 4.07
N LEU A 486 -29.35 10.06 3.07
CA LEU A 486 -30.18 10.24 1.90
C LEU A 486 -30.20 8.99 1.01
N VAL A 487 -29.07 8.29 0.81
CA VAL A 487 -29.05 7.00 0.08
C VAL A 487 -30.00 6.01 0.74
N GLU A 488 -29.95 5.89 2.06
CA GLU A 488 -30.83 4.98 2.81
C GLU A 488 -32.32 5.40 2.67
N GLN A 489 -32.61 6.70 2.75
CA GLN A 489 -33.97 7.21 2.56
C GLN A 489 -34.49 6.90 1.14
N VAL A 490 -33.71 7.18 0.10
CA VAL A 490 -34.10 6.90 -1.29
C VAL A 490 -34.30 5.40 -1.53
N ARG A 491 -33.41 4.55 -1.01
CA ARG A 491 -33.57 3.09 -1.08
C ARG A 491 -34.85 2.63 -0.43
N ASN A 492 -35.19 3.19 0.73
CA ASN A 492 -36.43 2.86 1.44
C ASN A 492 -37.70 3.30 0.63
N LEU A 493 -37.64 4.49 0.01
CA LEU A 493 -38.76 4.97 -0.84
C LEU A 493 -38.93 4.10 -2.09
N CYS A 494 -37.83 3.70 -2.74
CA CYS A 494 -37.86 2.78 -3.87
C CYS A 494 -38.37 1.39 -3.46
N ALA A 495 -37.93 0.86 -2.34
CA ALA A 495 -38.36 -0.44 -1.82
C ALA A 495 -39.86 -0.43 -1.42
N GLU A 496 -40.37 0.68 -0.91
CA GLU A 496 -41.80 0.83 -0.59
C GLU A 496 -42.69 0.70 -1.83
N GLU A 497 -42.25 1.26 -2.99
CA GLU A 497 -43.03 1.27 -4.23
C GLU A 497 -42.80 0.03 -5.13
N TYR A 498 -41.57 -0.48 -5.16
CA TYR A 498 -41.12 -1.52 -6.09
C TYR A 498 -40.57 -2.79 -5.45
N GLY A 499 -40.51 -2.87 -4.11
CA GLY A 499 -39.86 -3.99 -3.39
C GLY A 499 -38.37 -4.07 -3.78
N ASP A 500 -37.95 -5.24 -4.27
CA ASP A 500 -36.57 -5.46 -4.72
C ASP A 500 -36.35 -5.20 -6.23
N SER A 501 -37.40 -4.67 -6.93
CA SER A 501 -37.39 -4.52 -8.39
C SER A 501 -36.96 -3.12 -8.83
N TYR A 502 -35.98 -2.54 -8.18
CA TYR A 502 -35.39 -1.25 -8.59
C TYR A 502 -33.86 -1.35 -8.60
N HIS A 503 -33.23 -0.43 -9.32
CA HIS A 503 -31.79 -0.26 -9.34
C HIS A 503 -31.44 1.21 -9.12
N LEU A 504 -30.56 1.47 -8.15
CA LEU A 504 -30.11 2.82 -7.79
C LEU A 504 -28.61 2.91 -8.01
N LEU A 505 -28.16 3.89 -8.79
CA LEU A 505 -26.75 4.15 -9.07
C LEU A 505 -26.41 5.64 -8.94
N GLY A 506 -25.13 5.93 -8.73
CA GLY A 506 -24.54 7.25 -8.54
C GLY A 506 -23.30 7.14 -7.69
N ASP A 507 -22.39 8.12 -7.75
CA ASP A 507 -21.10 8.06 -7.06
C ASP A 507 -21.28 7.90 -5.54
N THR A 508 -22.12 8.71 -4.92
CA THR A 508 -22.45 8.62 -3.49
C THR A 508 -23.05 7.26 -3.12
N VAL A 509 -23.87 6.67 -4.01
CA VAL A 509 -24.47 5.33 -3.78
C VAL A 509 -23.40 4.26 -3.83
N SER A 510 -22.45 4.36 -4.76
CA SER A 510 -21.30 3.47 -4.84
C SER A 510 -20.41 3.57 -3.58
N TYR A 511 -20.17 4.78 -3.07
CA TYR A 511 -19.39 4.98 -1.84
C TYR A 511 -20.11 4.44 -0.60
N TYR A 512 -21.43 4.54 -0.55
CA TYR A 512 -22.22 3.88 0.49
C TYR A 512 -22.02 2.36 0.46
N ASP A 513 -22.08 1.75 -0.71
CA ASP A 513 -21.87 0.31 -0.88
C ASP A 513 -20.41 -0.10 -0.57
N ILE A 514 -19.42 0.72 -0.96
CA ILE A 514 -18.01 0.53 -0.56
C ILE A 514 -17.89 0.52 0.97
N ARG A 515 -18.55 1.44 1.68
CA ARG A 515 -18.54 1.50 3.15
C ARG A 515 -19.05 0.22 3.79
N ASP A 516 -20.13 -0.34 3.26
CA ASP A 516 -20.71 -1.57 3.79
C ASP A 516 -19.80 -2.79 3.55
N VAL A 517 -19.30 -2.95 2.34
CA VAL A 517 -18.31 -3.99 1.97
C VAL A 517 -17.04 -3.84 2.81
N ALA A 518 -16.54 -2.61 2.97
CA ALA A 518 -15.35 -2.27 3.72
C ALA A 518 -15.40 -2.75 5.17
N THR A 519 -16.54 -2.51 5.83
CA THR A 519 -16.73 -2.89 7.23
C THR A 519 -16.63 -4.42 7.42
N GLN A 520 -17.15 -5.20 6.46
CA GLN A 520 -17.07 -6.66 6.47
C GLN A 520 -15.63 -7.13 6.16
N ASP A 521 -14.96 -6.49 5.22
CA ASP A 521 -13.60 -6.82 4.80
C ASP A 521 -12.58 -6.59 5.91
N MET A 522 -12.73 -5.53 6.72
CA MET A 522 -11.84 -5.26 7.85
C MET A 522 -11.71 -6.46 8.80
N VAL A 523 -12.81 -7.08 9.18
CA VAL A 523 -12.82 -8.24 10.07
C VAL A 523 -12.26 -9.47 9.37
N THR A 524 -12.69 -9.71 8.13
CA THR A 524 -12.29 -10.88 7.35
C THR A 524 -10.79 -10.92 7.11
N VAL A 525 -10.21 -9.82 6.64
CA VAL A 525 -8.77 -9.71 6.33
C VAL A 525 -7.93 -9.81 7.61
N ARG A 526 -8.31 -9.10 8.69
CA ARG A 526 -7.60 -9.15 9.97
C ARG A 526 -7.54 -10.58 10.52
N VAL A 527 -8.66 -11.30 10.53
CA VAL A 527 -8.70 -12.68 11.01
C VAL A 527 -7.93 -13.62 10.08
N ALA A 528 -8.10 -13.49 8.76
CA ALA A 528 -7.41 -14.32 7.79
C ALA A 528 -5.88 -14.15 7.85
N SER A 529 -5.38 -12.91 7.91
CA SER A 529 -3.95 -12.61 7.99
C SER A 529 -3.34 -13.11 9.29
N LEU A 530 -4.00 -12.86 10.42
CA LEU A 530 -3.56 -13.32 11.73
C LEU A 530 -3.45 -14.85 11.80
N LEU A 531 -4.46 -15.55 11.31
CA LEU A 531 -4.47 -17.03 11.29
C LEU A 531 -3.41 -17.58 10.35
N ALA A 532 -3.26 -17.01 9.15
CA ALA A 532 -2.27 -17.44 8.17
C ALA A 532 -0.85 -17.30 8.71
N ILE A 533 -0.53 -16.13 9.29
CA ILE A 533 0.80 -15.85 9.85
C ILE A 533 1.04 -16.68 11.12
N ALA A 534 0.04 -16.82 12.00
CA ALA A 534 0.14 -17.68 13.19
C ALA A 534 0.48 -19.13 12.80
N LEU A 535 -0.16 -19.66 11.74
CA LEU A 535 0.10 -21.00 11.25
C LEU A 535 1.53 -21.15 10.72
N VAL A 536 2.00 -20.22 9.89
CA VAL A 536 3.37 -20.24 9.36
C VAL A 536 4.39 -20.17 10.48
N LEU A 537 4.22 -19.25 11.45
CA LEU A 537 5.10 -19.12 12.59
C LEU A 537 5.08 -20.37 13.49
N LEU A 538 3.93 -21.00 13.66
CA LEU A 538 3.79 -22.23 14.45
C LEU A 538 4.57 -23.40 13.82
N ILE A 539 4.46 -23.55 12.50
CA ILE A 539 5.22 -24.56 11.72
C ILE A 539 6.73 -24.29 11.83
N MET A 540 7.13 -23.03 11.73
CA MET A 540 8.54 -22.63 11.75
C MET A 540 9.18 -22.83 13.12
N PHE A 541 8.58 -22.33 14.19
CA PHE A 541 9.18 -22.38 15.53
C PHE A 541 8.82 -23.64 16.32
N ARG A 542 7.84 -24.41 15.86
CA ARG A 542 7.36 -25.66 16.55
C ARG A 542 7.09 -25.47 18.04
N SER A 543 6.69 -24.28 18.42
CA SER A 543 6.38 -23.87 19.79
C SER A 543 5.33 -22.79 19.77
N PRO A 544 4.18 -22.93 20.43
CA PRO A 544 3.10 -21.94 20.39
C PRO A 544 3.43 -20.63 21.12
N SER A 545 4.35 -20.67 22.08
CA SER A 545 4.70 -19.48 22.88
C SER A 545 5.51 -18.44 22.13
N ILE A 546 6.24 -18.84 21.05
CA ILE A 546 7.04 -17.89 20.27
C ILE A 546 6.11 -17.13 19.32
N PRO A 547 5.30 -17.76 18.46
CA PRO A 547 4.32 -17.06 17.65
C PRO A 547 3.43 -16.11 18.48
N ALA A 548 2.95 -16.55 19.64
CA ALA A 548 2.13 -15.69 20.50
C ALA A 548 2.85 -14.40 20.94
N ILE A 549 4.14 -14.47 21.27
CA ILE A 549 4.95 -13.29 21.62
C ILE A 549 5.14 -12.38 20.39
N LEU A 550 5.50 -12.96 19.23
CA LEU A 550 5.72 -12.20 18.01
C LEU A 550 4.45 -11.47 17.58
N LEU A 551 3.35 -12.20 17.47
CA LEU A 551 2.07 -11.64 17.07
C LEU A 551 1.58 -10.56 18.03
N PHE A 552 1.68 -10.79 19.36
CA PHE A 552 1.32 -9.77 20.35
C PHE A 552 2.09 -8.46 20.14
N CYS A 553 3.42 -8.53 19.92
CA CYS A 553 4.24 -7.34 19.70
C CYS A 553 3.85 -6.61 18.43
N ILE A 554 3.53 -7.34 17.36
CA ILE A 554 3.19 -6.76 16.07
C ILE A 554 1.79 -6.16 16.11
N GLU A 555 0.81 -6.90 16.61
CA GLU A 555 -0.58 -6.43 16.75
C GLU A 555 -0.66 -5.15 17.58
N VAL A 556 0.04 -5.09 18.72
CA VAL A 556 0.09 -3.86 19.53
C VAL A 556 0.69 -2.70 18.72
N SER A 557 1.71 -2.95 17.87
CA SER A 557 2.28 -1.89 17.02
C SER A 557 1.31 -1.40 15.96
N ILE A 558 0.52 -2.30 15.38
CA ILE A 558 -0.53 -1.99 14.40
C ILE A 558 -1.64 -1.17 15.06
N TRP A 559 -2.19 -1.64 16.19
CA TRP A 559 -3.25 -0.93 16.90
C TRP A 559 -2.85 0.49 17.31
N ILE A 560 -1.61 0.68 17.81
CA ILE A 560 -1.10 2.03 18.12
C ILE A 560 -1.00 2.87 16.84
N ASN A 561 -0.49 2.32 15.75
CA ASN A 561 -0.34 3.04 14.48
C ASN A 561 -1.70 3.49 13.94
N LEU A 562 -2.67 2.57 13.87
CA LEU A 562 -3.99 2.81 13.29
C LEU A 562 -4.93 3.62 14.19
N SER A 563 -4.65 3.71 15.51
CA SER A 563 -5.43 4.55 16.42
C SER A 563 -5.07 6.04 16.38
N ILE A 564 -3.91 6.41 15.84
CA ILE A 564 -3.45 7.81 15.85
C ILE A 564 -4.39 8.75 15.09
N PRO A 565 -4.94 8.41 13.89
CA PRO A 565 -5.89 9.27 13.20
C PRO A 565 -7.12 9.62 14.05
N TYR A 566 -7.67 8.67 14.79
CA TYR A 566 -8.78 8.92 15.73
C TYR A 566 -8.44 10.00 16.76
N PHE A 567 -7.26 9.92 17.39
CA PHE A 567 -6.85 10.92 18.39
C PHE A 567 -6.49 12.28 17.79
N MET A 568 -6.23 12.35 16.49
CA MET A 568 -5.97 13.59 15.75
C MET A 568 -7.23 14.17 15.11
N ASP A 569 -8.37 13.47 15.21
CA ASP A 569 -9.64 13.80 14.53
C ASP A 569 -9.45 14.02 13.01
N VAL A 570 -8.69 13.12 12.39
CA VAL A 570 -8.40 13.13 10.95
C VAL A 570 -9.05 11.91 10.32
N SER A 571 -9.78 12.10 9.23
CA SER A 571 -10.29 10.99 8.42
C SER A 571 -9.16 10.34 7.63
N THR A 572 -9.26 9.06 7.40
CA THR A 572 -8.24 8.20 6.78
C THR A 572 -8.85 7.51 5.57
N SER A 573 -8.07 7.32 4.51
CA SER A 573 -8.50 6.48 3.40
C SER A 573 -8.72 5.04 3.87
N TYR A 574 -9.91 4.51 3.62
CA TYR A 574 -10.28 3.13 3.93
C TYR A 574 -9.32 2.11 3.31
N ILE A 575 -8.95 2.31 2.02
CA ILE A 575 -8.00 1.44 1.32
C ILE A 575 -6.63 1.49 2.00
N GLY A 576 -6.19 2.70 2.37
CA GLY A 576 -4.95 2.91 3.10
C GLY A 576 -4.91 2.14 4.41
N PHE A 577 -5.98 2.21 5.19
CA PHE A 577 -6.11 1.52 6.47
C PHE A 577 -6.04 -0.01 6.34
N LEU A 578 -6.81 -0.60 5.42
CA LEU A 578 -6.84 -2.05 5.18
C LEU A 578 -5.50 -2.61 4.68
N VAL A 579 -4.89 -1.90 3.74
CA VAL A 579 -3.59 -2.30 3.18
C VAL A 579 -2.52 -2.26 4.25
N ILE A 580 -2.53 -1.24 5.12
CA ILE A 580 -1.54 -1.11 6.19
C ILE A 580 -1.63 -2.23 7.20
N ASP A 581 -2.81 -2.66 7.59
CA ASP A 581 -2.99 -3.79 8.52
C ASP A 581 -2.22 -5.03 7.99
N ALA A 582 -2.44 -5.41 6.73
CA ALA A 582 -1.76 -6.55 6.11
C ALA A 582 -0.25 -6.30 5.84
N VAL A 583 0.12 -5.11 5.35
CA VAL A 583 1.51 -4.76 5.01
C VAL A 583 2.37 -4.67 6.27
N GLN A 584 1.90 -3.98 7.29
CA GLN A 584 2.64 -3.83 8.54
C GLN A 584 2.76 -5.19 9.25
N LEU A 585 1.71 -6.00 9.23
CA LEU A 585 1.76 -7.36 9.76
C LEU A 585 2.81 -8.19 9.01
N GLY A 586 2.82 -8.16 7.68
CA GLY A 586 3.79 -8.90 6.85
C GLY A 586 5.24 -8.44 7.04
N ALA A 587 5.48 -7.12 6.98
CA ALA A 587 6.83 -6.56 7.04
C ALA A 587 7.43 -6.55 8.47
N ALA A 588 6.63 -6.24 9.50
CA ALA A 588 7.14 -6.18 10.87
C ALA A 588 7.41 -7.57 11.48
N VAL A 589 6.73 -8.62 10.98
CA VAL A 589 7.01 -10.00 11.40
C VAL A 589 8.45 -10.38 11.07
N ASP A 590 9.00 -9.96 9.95
CA ASP A 590 10.36 -10.28 9.52
C ASP A 590 11.41 -9.80 10.53
N TYR A 591 11.26 -8.60 11.07
CA TYR A 591 12.11 -8.05 12.11
C TYR A 591 12.03 -8.86 13.42
N SER A 592 10.80 -9.24 13.77
CA SER A 592 10.51 -10.08 14.93
C SER A 592 11.14 -11.47 14.80
N ILE A 593 11.08 -12.07 13.61
CA ILE A 593 11.70 -13.37 13.30
C ILE A 593 13.22 -13.29 13.43
N ILE A 594 13.87 -12.25 12.90
CA ILE A 594 15.33 -12.05 12.99
C ILE A 594 15.75 -11.99 14.46
N PHE A 595 15.04 -11.23 15.29
CA PHE A 595 15.31 -11.15 16.72
C PHE A 595 15.12 -12.50 17.41
N ALA A 596 13.99 -13.18 17.17
CA ALA A 596 13.66 -14.46 17.77
C ALA A 596 14.69 -15.55 17.42
N HIS A 597 15.10 -15.67 16.16
CA HIS A 597 16.15 -16.59 15.73
C HIS A 597 17.49 -16.31 16.41
N LYS A 598 17.86 -15.04 16.53
CA LYS A 598 19.11 -14.66 17.22
C LYS A 598 19.07 -15.05 18.69
N TYR A 599 17.96 -14.75 19.37
CA TYR A 599 17.77 -15.10 20.78
C TYR A 599 17.81 -16.61 21.03
N LEU A 600 17.11 -17.38 20.19
CA LEU A 600 17.07 -18.86 20.31
C LEU A 600 18.44 -19.49 20.02
N ARG A 601 19.14 -19.01 19.00
CA ARG A 601 20.48 -19.50 18.67
C ARG A 601 21.47 -19.25 19.79
N LEU A 602 21.44 -18.09 20.46
CA LEU A 602 22.26 -17.80 21.62
C LEU A 602 21.92 -18.74 22.80
N ARG A 603 20.65 -19.11 22.95
CA ARG A 603 20.23 -20.06 23.97
C ARG A 603 20.77 -21.48 23.74
N GLU A 604 20.91 -21.88 22.49
CA GLU A 604 21.49 -23.20 22.12
C GLU A 604 22.98 -23.23 22.21
N SER A 605 23.66 -22.14 21.79
CA SER A 605 25.12 -22.09 21.72
C SER A 605 25.80 -21.85 23.07
N ASP A 606 25.15 -21.15 24.00
CA ASP A 606 25.66 -20.85 25.34
C ASP A 606 24.56 -21.04 26.41
N PRO A 607 24.32 -22.29 26.85
CA PRO A 607 23.33 -22.60 27.88
C PRO A 607 23.62 -21.96 29.26
N GLY A 608 24.88 -21.58 29.52
CA GLY A 608 25.30 -20.97 30.79
C GLY A 608 25.01 -19.47 30.88
N GLN A 609 24.74 -18.82 29.77
CA GLN A 609 24.43 -17.39 29.72
C GLN A 609 23.10 -17.07 30.42
N THR A 610 23.12 -16.02 31.24
CA THR A 610 21.86 -15.57 31.87
C THR A 610 20.85 -15.07 30.82
N PRO A 611 19.53 -15.26 31.03
CA PRO A 611 18.53 -14.78 30.12
C PRO A 611 18.68 -13.27 29.81
N ALA A 612 19.12 -12.51 30.79
CA ALA A 612 19.33 -11.07 30.68
C ALA A 612 20.51 -10.69 29.76
N GLU A 613 21.60 -11.39 29.83
CA GLU A 613 22.78 -11.23 28.94
C GLU A 613 22.38 -11.67 27.52
N ARG A 614 21.68 -12.79 27.39
CA ARG A 614 21.18 -13.32 26.13
C ARG A 614 20.30 -12.31 25.41
N ALA A 615 19.36 -11.66 26.13
CA ALA A 615 18.52 -10.64 25.55
C ALA A 615 19.33 -9.43 25.04
N ARG A 616 20.33 -8.97 25.82
CA ARG A 616 21.22 -7.88 25.42
C ARG A 616 22.02 -8.23 24.16
N ASP A 617 22.58 -9.43 24.13
CA ASP A 617 23.41 -9.88 23.02
C ASP A 617 22.57 -10.19 21.78
N ALA A 618 21.31 -10.62 21.95
CA ALA A 618 20.35 -10.76 20.88
C ALA A 618 20.01 -9.39 20.27
N ILE A 619 19.71 -8.36 21.09
CA ILE A 619 19.48 -6.98 20.60
C ILE A 619 20.73 -6.49 19.85
N THR A 620 21.92 -6.63 20.42
CA THR A 620 23.17 -6.17 19.78
C THR A 620 23.39 -6.83 18.42
N GLY A 621 23.13 -8.15 18.33
CA GLY A 621 23.37 -8.90 17.10
C GLY A 621 22.26 -8.79 16.05
N ALA A 622 21.05 -8.38 16.45
CA ALA A 622 19.92 -8.16 15.56
C ALA A 622 19.76 -6.69 15.12
N ALA A 623 20.38 -5.75 15.85
CA ALA A 623 20.21 -4.32 15.62
C ALA A 623 20.60 -3.88 14.20
N VAL A 624 21.74 -4.33 13.67
CA VAL A 624 22.20 -3.91 12.34
C VAL A 624 21.21 -4.35 11.26
N PRO A 625 20.88 -5.64 11.09
CA PRO A 625 19.94 -6.04 10.05
C PRO A 625 18.55 -5.39 10.22
N ILE A 626 17.98 -5.36 11.43
CA ILE A 626 16.64 -4.78 11.65
C ILE A 626 16.64 -3.28 11.35
N LEU A 627 17.54 -2.49 11.96
CA LEU A 627 17.58 -1.04 11.77
C LEU A 627 17.93 -0.64 10.33
N THR A 628 18.73 -1.43 9.62
CA THR A 628 19.03 -1.16 8.21
C THR A 628 17.79 -1.38 7.35
N SER A 629 17.09 -2.46 7.58
CA SER A 629 15.90 -2.87 6.87
C SER A 629 14.75 -1.90 7.11
N SER A 630 14.44 -1.64 8.38
CA SER A 630 13.40 -0.69 8.75
C SER A 630 13.72 0.75 8.30
N ALA A 631 15.00 1.15 8.31
CA ALA A 631 15.39 2.46 7.77
C ALA A 631 15.13 2.56 6.25
N ILE A 632 15.37 1.49 5.49
CA ILE A 632 15.03 1.46 4.05
C ILE A 632 13.51 1.60 3.89
N LEU A 633 12.72 0.81 4.61
CA LEU A 633 11.27 0.89 4.56
C LEU A 633 10.76 2.28 4.96
N MET A 634 11.19 2.79 6.11
CA MET A 634 10.80 4.11 6.62
C MET A 634 11.16 5.26 5.66
N LEU A 635 12.41 5.29 5.17
CA LEU A 635 12.85 6.39 4.31
C LEU A 635 12.25 6.33 2.91
N SER A 636 12.04 5.12 2.35
CA SER A 636 11.37 4.95 1.05
C SER A 636 9.91 5.39 1.13
N THR A 637 9.19 4.98 2.18
CA THR A 637 7.77 5.36 2.36
C THR A 637 7.59 6.79 2.84
N LEU A 638 8.56 7.35 3.57
CA LEU A 638 8.61 8.80 3.82
C LEU A 638 8.79 9.59 2.51
N GLY A 639 9.54 9.05 1.55
CA GLY A 639 9.62 9.61 0.20
C GLY A 639 8.28 9.62 -0.51
N ILE A 640 7.47 8.58 -0.38
CA ILE A 640 6.08 8.54 -0.86
C ILE A 640 5.26 9.67 -0.21
N TYR A 641 5.29 9.79 1.12
CA TYR A 641 4.59 10.84 1.86
C TYR A 641 4.94 12.26 1.41
N LEU A 642 6.22 12.53 1.13
CA LEU A 642 6.70 13.88 0.83
C LEU A 642 6.54 14.28 -0.63
N PHE A 643 6.49 13.34 -1.57
CA PHE A 643 6.59 13.61 -3.00
C PHE A 643 5.41 13.10 -3.83
N SER A 644 4.51 12.28 -3.27
CA SER A 644 3.29 11.91 -3.98
C SER A 644 2.36 13.11 -4.11
N SER A 645 1.68 13.23 -5.23
CA SER A 645 0.63 14.20 -5.47
C SER A 645 -0.75 13.72 -4.96
N SER A 646 -0.91 12.40 -4.73
CA SER A 646 -2.14 11.82 -4.22
C SER A 646 -2.17 11.79 -2.69
N PRO A 647 -3.15 12.44 -2.03
CA PRO A 647 -3.29 12.44 -0.57
C PRO A 647 -3.41 11.03 0.02
N MET A 648 -4.15 10.13 -0.63
CA MET A 648 -4.29 8.74 -0.20
C MET A 648 -2.94 8.00 -0.19
N VAL A 649 -2.13 8.21 -1.22
CA VAL A 649 -0.81 7.57 -1.33
C VAL A 649 0.18 8.20 -0.35
N GLN A 650 0.10 9.51 -0.11
CA GLN A 650 0.84 10.19 0.96
C GLN A 650 0.52 9.58 2.32
N GLU A 651 -0.75 9.40 2.61
CA GLU A 651 -1.23 8.82 3.85
C GLU A 651 -0.72 7.38 4.03
N LEU A 652 -0.81 6.54 2.99
CA LEU A 652 -0.22 5.21 2.95
C LEU A 652 1.28 5.24 3.29
N GLY A 653 2.04 6.14 2.66
CA GLY A 653 3.46 6.33 2.92
C GLY A 653 3.75 6.67 4.38
N MET A 654 2.97 7.59 4.97
CA MET A 654 3.11 8.00 6.37
C MET A 654 2.73 6.88 7.34
N LEU A 655 1.64 6.16 7.06
CA LEU A 655 1.18 5.03 7.90
C LEU A 655 2.23 3.92 7.95
N ILE A 656 2.84 3.56 6.81
CA ILE A 656 3.90 2.54 6.76
C ILE A 656 5.16 3.02 7.49
N CYS A 657 5.60 4.26 7.24
CA CYS A 657 6.77 4.85 7.87
C CYS A 657 6.64 4.85 9.40
N ARG A 658 5.51 5.37 9.90
CA ARG A 658 5.19 5.43 11.33
C ARG A 658 5.02 4.05 11.93
N GLY A 659 4.34 3.14 11.23
CA GLY A 659 4.13 1.76 11.64
C GLY A 659 5.44 1.00 11.82
N ALA A 660 6.39 1.14 10.89
CA ALA A 660 7.71 0.53 10.99
C ALA A 660 8.49 1.05 12.20
N LEU A 661 8.44 2.37 12.48
CA LEU A 661 9.09 2.97 13.64
C LEU A 661 8.52 2.44 14.96
N ILE A 662 7.19 2.36 15.08
CA ILE A 662 6.50 1.84 16.27
C ILE A 662 6.84 0.35 16.47
N ALA A 663 6.84 -0.44 15.39
CA ALA A 663 7.21 -1.84 15.42
C ALA A 663 8.65 -2.04 15.93
N ASP A 664 9.62 -1.28 15.41
CA ASP A 664 11.02 -1.32 15.88
C ASP A 664 11.14 -1.01 17.37
N LEU A 665 10.45 0.02 17.84
CA LEU A 665 10.44 0.38 19.27
C LEU A 665 9.92 -0.79 20.13
N ILE A 666 8.84 -1.43 19.73
CA ILE A 666 8.26 -2.57 20.44
C ILE A 666 9.19 -3.80 20.37
N ILE A 667 9.76 -4.09 19.21
CA ILE A 667 10.67 -5.24 19.00
C ILE A 667 11.93 -5.10 19.86
N PHE A 668 12.51 -3.91 19.98
CA PHE A 668 13.72 -3.73 20.76
C PHE A 668 13.49 -3.54 22.26
N THR A 669 12.29 -3.12 22.69
CA THR A 669 12.02 -2.83 24.11
C THR A 669 11.09 -3.85 24.76
N VAL A 670 9.96 -4.19 24.14
CA VAL A 670 8.93 -5.07 24.72
C VAL A 670 9.27 -6.55 24.51
N MET A 671 9.57 -6.93 23.27
CA MET A 671 9.80 -8.33 22.91
C MET A 671 10.90 -9.04 23.74
N PRO A 672 12.09 -8.43 24.00
CA PRO A 672 13.11 -9.05 24.83
C PRO A 672 12.60 -9.38 26.23
N THR A 673 11.73 -8.53 26.79
CA THR A 673 11.13 -8.76 28.14
C THR A 673 10.16 -9.93 28.12
N LEU A 674 9.36 -10.08 27.07
CA LEU A 674 8.47 -11.22 26.91
C LEU A 674 9.23 -12.55 26.76
N PHE A 675 10.34 -12.56 26.02
CA PHE A 675 11.23 -13.73 25.95
C PHE A 675 11.86 -14.08 27.32
N LEU A 676 12.23 -13.07 28.11
CA LEU A 676 12.72 -13.27 29.48
C LEU A 676 11.65 -13.87 30.39
N LEU A 677 10.41 -13.38 30.32
CA LEU A 677 9.28 -13.91 31.07
C LEU A 677 8.98 -15.36 30.68
N ARG A 678 8.99 -15.65 29.38
CA ARG A 678 8.84 -17.02 28.84
C ARG A 678 9.90 -17.97 29.41
N ASP A 679 11.19 -17.60 29.37
CA ASP A 679 12.27 -18.44 29.88
C ASP A 679 12.15 -18.68 31.40
N LYS A 680 11.73 -17.68 32.18
CA LYS A 680 11.43 -17.82 33.62
C LYS A 680 10.27 -18.78 33.89
N LEU A 681 9.19 -18.69 33.10
CA LEU A 681 8.04 -19.58 33.23
C LEU A 681 8.38 -21.04 32.89
N LEU A 682 9.13 -21.24 31.80
CA LEU A 682 9.58 -22.58 31.40
C LEU A 682 10.60 -23.17 32.41
N GLY A 683 11.44 -22.34 33.02
CA GLY A 683 12.34 -22.73 34.10
C GLY A 683 11.58 -23.18 35.35
N LYS A 684 10.50 -22.48 35.74
CA LYS A 684 9.63 -22.89 36.85
C LYS A 684 8.90 -24.19 36.56
N MET A 685 8.40 -24.41 35.35
CA MET A 685 7.72 -25.66 34.97
C MET A 685 8.65 -26.88 35.00
N ARG A 686 9.94 -26.69 34.64
CA ARG A 686 10.95 -27.74 34.71
C ARG A 686 11.54 -27.95 36.11
N GLY A 687 11.51 -26.96 36.99
CA GLY A 687 11.97 -27.04 38.37
C GLY A 687 10.87 -27.45 39.40
N GLY A 688 9.61 -27.47 39.02
CA GLY A 688 8.48 -27.84 39.90
C GLY A 688 8.11 -29.34 39.94
N GLY A 689 8.78 -30.17 39.12
CA GLY A 689 8.68 -31.63 39.16
C GLY A 689 9.78 -32.20 40.01
N GLY A 690 9.45 -32.50 41.28
CA GLY A 690 10.42 -32.99 42.29
C GLY A 690 11.14 -34.27 41.88
N ARG A 691 12.32 -34.41 42.45
CA ARG A 691 13.05 -35.59 42.72
C ARG A 691 12.34 -36.91 42.40
N SER A 692 12.77 -37.52 41.32
CA SER A 692 12.89 -38.99 41.24
C SER A 692 13.94 -39.34 40.23
N ASP A 693 14.94 -40.08 40.71
CA ASP A 693 15.99 -40.73 39.98
C ASP A 693 15.42 -41.54 38.78
N GLY A 694 16.18 -41.56 37.70
CA GLY A 694 16.13 -42.67 36.78
C GLY A 694 15.50 -42.37 35.41
N ALA A 695 16.37 -42.51 34.44
CA ALA A 695 16.13 -42.78 33.04
C ALA A 695 16.57 -41.68 32.09
N SER A 696 17.86 -41.75 31.79
CA SER A 696 18.36 -41.44 30.45
C SER A 696 17.63 -42.31 29.42
N ARG A 697 17.22 -41.68 28.36
CA ARG A 697 17.02 -42.15 26.97
C ARG A 697 15.76 -41.56 26.36
N VAL A 698 15.99 -40.75 25.43
CA VAL A 698 15.50 -40.66 24.05
C VAL A 698 15.54 -39.19 23.61
N ALA A 699 16.59 -38.80 22.99
CA ALA A 699 16.67 -37.71 22.01
C ALA A 699 17.62 -38.19 20.93
N GLY A 700 17.11 -39.02 20.04
CA GLY A 700 17.66 -39.21 18.71
C GLY A 700 17.10 -38.10 17.84
N GLY A 701 17.82 -37.47 16.99
CA GLY A 701 19.04 -37.68 16.29
C GLY A 701 18.90 -37.02 14.94
N TRP A 702 19.70 -36.02 14.71
CA TRP A 702 20.11 -35.64 13.36
C TRP A 702 21.58 -35.33 13.41
N HIS A 703 22.39 -36.37 13.36
CA HIS A 703 23.82 -36.23 13.05
C HIS A 703 24.02 -36.50 11.57
N ALA A 704 24.54 -35.52 10.86
CA ALA A 704 25.21 -35.69 9.59
C ALA A 704 26.49 -36.48 9.81
N GLY A 705 26.67 -37.57 9.08
CA GLY A 705 27.81 -38.44 9.11
C GLY A 705 29.10 -37.75 8.61
N GLY A 706 30.16 -38.02 9.27
CA GLY A 706 31.53 -37.79 8.84
C GLY A 706 32.38 -38.92 9.39
N SER A 707 32.80 -39.80 8.48
CA SER A 707 33.60 -41.03 8.66
C SER A 707 34.94 -40.80 9.37
N GLY A 708 35.24 -41.73 10.25
CA GLY A 708 36.46 -41.80 11.00
C GLY A 708 37.68 -42.26 10.24
N LEU A 709 38.83 -42.03 10.87
CA LEU A 709 40.03 -42.85 10.77
C LEU A 709 40.70 -42.83 12.13
N ARG A 710 40.73 -44.03 12.73
CA ARG A 710 41.58 -44.35 13.88
C ARG A 710 43.01 -44.50 13.36
N GLN A 711 43.98 -43.93 14.08
CA GLN A 711 45.29 -44.56 14.22
C GLN A 711 45.83 -44.38 15.63
N HIS A 712 46.27 -45.49 16.14
CA HIS A 712 46.97 -45.69 17.41
C HIS A 712 48.37 -45.07 17.41
N GLY A 713 48.81 -44.61 18.57
CA GLY A 713 50.21 -44.33 18.83
C GLY A 713 50.45 -43.97 20.30
N LYS A 714 50.89 -44.97 21.05
CA LYS A 714 51.38 -44.87 22.45
C LYS A 714 52.73 -44.19 22.50
N LEU A 715 53.03 -43.64 23.68
CA LEU A 715 54.27 -43.62 24.52
C LEU A 715 54.72 -42.20 24.84
N ALA A 716 54.61 -41.85 26.11
CA ALA A 716 55.62 -41.90 27.19
C ALA A 716 56.67 -40.76 27.21
N GLY A 717 56.78 -40.16 28.35
CA GLY A 717 58.07 -39.62 28.84
C GLY A 717 58.01 -38.14 29.29
N ALA A 718 57.72 -37.87 30.47
CA ALA A 718 58.57 -37.40 31.57
C ALA A 718 59.49 -36.20 31.31
N SER A 719 59.39 -35.27 32.23
CA SER A 719 60.45 -34.63 33.02
C SER A 719 60.64 -33.11 32.80
N ARG A 720 60.37 -32.40 33.89
CA ARG A 720 61.20 -31.42 34.63
C ARG A 720 62.01 -30.38 33.83
N ALA A 721 61.97 -29.14 34.13
CA ALA A 721 62.36 -28.34 35.29
C ALA A 721 62.57 -26.88 34.84
N ALA A 722 62.05 -25.97 35.58
CA ALA A 722 62.80 -24.94 36.34
C ALA A 722 63.68 -23.93 35.56
N GLY A 723 63.42 -22.67 35.86
CA GLY A 723 64.50 -21.66 35.90
C GLY A 723 64.02 -20.24 35.48
N HIS A 724 63.65 -19.47 36.41
CA HIS A 724 64.25 -18.22 36.89
C HIS A 724 64.73 -17.15 35.90
N GLY A 725 64.26 -15.92 36.19
CA GLY A 725 65.07 -14.69 36.15
C GLY A 725 64.23 -13.50 35.63
N LYS A 726 63.70 -12.70 36.44
CA LYS A 726 64.12 -11.52 37.21
C LYS A 726 64.75 -10.38 36.39
N LEU A 727 64.13 -9.19 36.64
CA LEU A 727 64.71 -7.83 36.70
C LEU A 727 64.86 -7.09 35.36
N ALA A 728 64.68 -5.82 35.26
CA ALA A 728 64.46 -4.66 36.12
C ALA A 728 64.11 -3.45 35.24
N LYS A 729 63.22 -2.63 35.66
CA LYS A 729 63.40 -1.25 36.16
C LYS A 729 64.06 -0.21 35.26
N LEU A 730 63.39 0.96 35.33
CA LEU A 730 63.89 2.37 35.27
C LEU A 730 63.67 3.02 33.89
N SER A 731 63.28 4.23 33.75
CA SER A 731 62.90 5.36 34.59
C SER A 731 62.56 6.56 33.70
N GLN A 732 61.60 7.34 34.10
CA GLN A 732 61.62 8.82 34.16
C GLN A 732 62.09 9.57 32.90
N ARG A 733 61.47 10.61 32.41
CA ARG A 733 61.07 11.89 33.01
C ARG A 733 60.48 12.82 31.95
N ASP A 734 59.50 13.56 32.36
CA ASP A 734 59.27 15.01 32.31
C ASP A 734 59.08 15.78 30.98
N GLY A 735 58.03 16.60 30.98
CA GLY A 735 57.99 17.82 30.21
C GLY A 735 56.60 18.29 29.77
N SER A 736 55.83 18.80 30.69
CA SER A 736 54.82 19.86 30.39
C SER A 736 55.54 21.21 30.38
N PRO A 737 55.03 22.36 29.88
CA PRO A 737 53.65 22.84 29.88
C PRO A 737 53.25 23.85 28.76
N ALA A 738 52.01 24.27 28.86
CA ALA A 738 51.49 25.65 28.71
C ALA A 738 50.80 26.07 27.40
N LYS A 739 49.50 26.29 27.52
CA LYS A 739 48.71 27.54 27.32
C LYS A 739 48.74 28.24 25.97
N GLN A 740 47.58 28.45 25.39
CA GLN A 740 46.82 29.71 25.34
C GLN A 740 45.61 29.59 24.40
N HIS A 741 44.45 29.82 24.94
CA HIS A 741 43.40 30.80 24.61
C HIS A 741 43.37 31.36 23.19
N PHE A 742 42.21 31.22 22.53
CA PHE A 742 41.43 32.37 22.01
C PHE A 742 40.04 31.91 21.57
N ILE A 743 39.01 32.47 22.17
CA ILE A 743 37.64 32.74 21.71
C ILE A 743 37.59 34.27 21.53
N PRO A 744 36.70 34.98 20.82
CA PRO A 744 35.41 34.65 20.23
C PRO A 744 35.05 35.42 18.91
N LYS A 745 33.78 35.31 18.55
CA LYS A 745 32.78 36.25 17.98
C LYS A 745 32.15 35.85 16.64
N GLN A 746 30.88 35.54 16.70
CA GLN A 746 29.71 36.32 16.25
C GLN A 746 29.78 36.85 14.81
N PHE A 747 28.84 36.44 13.97
CA PHE A 747 27.89 37.35 13.34
C PHE A 747 26.67 36.58 12.81
N ALA A 748 25.56 37.13 13.13
CA ALA A 748 24.20 36.90 12.79
C ALA A 748 23.84 37.46 11.39
N GLN A 749 22.67 37.06 10.90
CA GLN A 749 21.82 37.71 9.88
C GLN A 749 22.20 37.55 8.41
N ARG A 750 21.51 36.71 7.69
CA ARG A 750 20.32 37.03 6.86
C ARG A 750 19.56 35.76 6.55
#